data_884ef5e4215987fa08ea239acb3a9122
#
_entry.id   884ef5e4215987fa08ea239acb3a9122
#
_cell.length_a   1.000
_cell.length_b   1.000
_cell.length_c   1.000
_cell.angle_alpha   90.00
_cell.angle_beta   90.00
_cell.angle_gamma   90.00
#
_symmetry.space_group_name_H-M   'P 1'
#
loop_
_entity.id
_entity.type
_entity.pdbx_description
1 polymer ?
#
loop_
_entity_poly.entity_id
_entity_poly.type
_entity_poly.pdbx_seq_one_letter_code
_entity_poly.pdbx_strand_id
1 'polypeptide(L)'
;MKPLVERINIAEIDEDLLTYDLNVVRCYKLIGNDVFLKSVDQGEEFFRDIHAFLNGLDDSLICTFVFKRINQNEPIVSRARQYLSKDKTIETLLFDDSNRAIEKGSMATDIYLFVQKSKKRKKTFFNDMAFAGLFEKEPEALALEREVLDQFDVKLSAMPQVKFQKMSKDQIYSYCYQSLNLEAPQKTNEQLFFKEYSLRDQLIKKSVNHHETYVQVGDHFVGSLSMEWLPVNAKGQLMHDLYYKNPNAQTAILTIEKASPEVVDELQSKKSLYQTFNLSDDADNTDTISNSSRTNDLQMAQEALNEGSEKLFISSFKVLCYSDQREDLKSVMSFTKNLLNTIDYAQFISDDFCHLDNFMSQLPGHPVHSIEQWVLSSHLAMFCPLYQPYQGTPEHPQFLFKNHWNELIPLSIRYGEADLNANHSMVVAPTGSGKSFFINHLIKTMRMTAPDDYVTVIDKGNSYKKICKVLKGDYYDIDFKPEYAMSPFPTKSDIFEGKNINKDQLIYIRQLVTLLIQDVNLKELSNAQERLIEKGILALYESVDSDTIPIITTFIECFSKVEATDEDDQKFIKTAIKNLGIYSDPDSPFSVLLNQPKQIELNNRFVVFEIGNLAKYPKLRNIYFFIIYNLVSLRMSDKERQQDIIYDEVEDILTDPTCASVVRRQYLGARKFGNRICCISQNIEHFTKEGLEDIPSNADIKYILKLKPESISCLPDIGFNENEISYIESSLQARRDIFIKYGDHAVVAKLEPSDLEKELYSTDFETFQKYEDLYSANDIENPLEIIQNNIPKKTPPKEVVTKGFSL
;
A
#
# COMPACT_ATOMS: atom_id res chain seq x y z
N MET A 1 -38.83 17.60 -24.96
CA MET A 1 -37.52 16.89 -24.73
C MET A 1 -37.71 15.44 -25.15
N LYS A 2 -36.71 14.84 -25.86
CA LYS A 2 -36.71 13.39 -26.09
C LYS A 2 -36.69 12.66 -24.75
N PRO A 3 -37.40 11.51 -24.62
CA PRO A 3 -37.27 10.66 -23.42
C PRO A 3 -35.82 10.33 -23.13
N LEU A 4 -35.42 10.17 -21.88
CA LEU A 4 -34.02 9.90 -21.52
C LEU A 4 -33.47 8.64 -22.21
N VAL A 5 -34.31 7.60 -22.28
CA VAL A 5 -33.97 6.35 -22.98
C VAL A 5 -33.47 6.60 -24.43
N GLU A 6 -34.10 7.54 -25.11
CA GLU A 6 -33.70 7.92 -26.47
C GLU A 6 -32.40 8.73 -26.54
N ARG A 7 -31.92 9.25 -25.39
CA ARG A 7 -30.64 9.96 -25.28
C ARG A 7 -29.46 9.03 -25.05
N ILE A 8 -29.74 7.79 -24.58
CA ILE A 8 -28.66 6.78 -24.42
C ILE A 8 -28.23 6.30 -25.78
N ASN A 9 -27.00 6.65 -26.18
CA ASN A 9 -26.44 6.34 -27.49
C ASN A 9 -25.70 4.99 -27.50
N ILE A 10 -26.20 3.99 -26.76
CA ILE A 10 -25.59 2.65 -26.66
C ILE A 10 -26.50 1.64 -27.35
N ALA A 11 -26.05 1.10 -28.49
CA ALA A 11 -26.78 0.14 -29.30
C ALA A 11 -26.43 -1.30 -28.94
N GLU A 12 -25.14 -1.62 -28.83
CA GLU A 12 -24.63 -2.97 -28.57
C GLU A 12 -23.36 -2.91 -27.71
N ILE A 13 -23.14 -3.91 -26.85
CA ILE A 13 -21.93 -4.11 -26.10
C ILE A 13 -21.42 -5.53 -26.40
N ASP A 14 -20.17 -5.61 -26.89
CA ASP A 14 -19.44 -6.84 -27.11
C ASP A 14 -17.99 -6.66 -26.66
N GLU A 15 -16.98 -6.95 -27.45
CA GLU A 15 -15.57 -6.61 -27.16
C GLU A 15 -15.36 -5.09 -27.15
N ASP A 16 -16.06 -4.37 -28.00
CA ASP A 16 -16.18 -2.91 -28.02
C ASP A 16 -17.67 -2.52 -27.91
N LEU A 17 -17.97 -1.29 -27.57
CA LEU A 17 -19.32 -0.77 -27.52
C LEU A 17 -19.66 -0.13 -28.89
N LEU A 18 -20.84 -0.45 -29.42
CA LEU A 18 -21.37 0.19 -30.63
C LEU A 18 -22.46 1.19 -30.23
N THR A 19 -22.38 2.40 -30.77
CA THR A 19 -23.40 3.43 -30.56
C THR A 19 -24.49 3.40 -31.64
N TYR A 20 -25.67 3.99 -31.38
CA TYR A 20 -26.71 4.18 -32.40
C TYR A 20 -26.25 5.04 -33.57
N ASP A 21 -25.27 5.93 -33.38
CA ASP A 21 -24.62 6.72 -34.42
C ASP A 21 -23.54 5.92 -35.17
N LEU A 22 -23.45 4.63 -34.92
CA LEU A 22 -22.50 3.71 -35.55
C LEU A 22 -21.01 4.06 -35.31
N ASN A 23 -20.67 4.56 -34.13
CA ASN A 23 -19.29 4.67 -33.69
C ASN A 23 -18.91 3.44 -32.85
N VAL A 24 -17.70 2.96 -33.07
CA VAL A 24 -17.07 1.96 -32.21
C VAL A 24 -16.39 2.71 -31.05
N VAL A 25 -16.72 2.32 -29.81
CA VAL A 25 -16.11 2.87 -28.60
C VAL A 25 -15.36 1.79 -27.86
N ARG A 26 -14.08 1.97 -27.69
CA ARG A 26 -13.24 1.06 -26.90
C ARG A 26 -13.12 1.57 -25.47
N CYS A 27 -13.31 0.67 -24.52
CA CYS A 27 -13.39 0.99 -23.10
C CYS A 27 -12.24 0.36 -22.34
N TYR A 28 -11.57 1.15 -21.51
CA TYR A 28 -10.48 0.70 -20.66
C TYR A 28 -10.71 1.08 -19.20
N LYS A 29 -10.22 0.23 -18.29
CA LYS A 29 -9.97 0.59 -16.91
C LYS A 29 -8.48 0.85 -16.75
N LEU A 30 -8.13 1.99 -16.15
CA LEU A 30 -6.76 2.43 -15.96
C LEU A 30 -6.39 2.40 -14.48
N ILE A 31 -5.10 2.21 -14.20
CA ILE A 31 -4.48 2.48 -12.90
C ILE A 31 -3.40 3.53 -13.18
N GLY A 32 -3.60 4.71 -12.60
CA GLY A 32 -2.68 5.83 -12.69
C GLY A 32 -1.46 5.67 -11.79
N ASN A 33 -0.69 6.74 -11.66
CA ASN A 33 0.53 6.74 -10.87
C ASN A 33 0.50 7.82 -9.79
N ASP A 34 1.06 7.50 -8.62
CA ASP A 34 1.26 8.46 -7.54
C ASP A 34 2.58 9.20 -7.77
N VAL A 35 2.51 10.51 -7.93
CA VAL A 35 3.70 11.36 -8.12
C VAL A 35 4.07 12.17 -6.88
N PHE A 36 3.19 12.23 -5.87
CA PHE A 36 3.38 13.11 -4.72
C PHE A 36 4.46 12.62 -3.75
N LEU A 37 4.65 11.30 -3.67
CA LEU A 37 5.66 10.68 -2.84
C LEU A 37 6.88 10.17 -3.63
N LYS A 38 6.87 10.31 -4.97
CA LYS A 38 8.01 9.99 -5.83
C LYS A 38 9.04 11.12 -5.83
N SER A 39 10.28 10.82 -6.22
CA SER A 39 11.29 11.84 -6.42
C SER A 39 10.88 12.85 -7.50
N VAL A 40 11.46 14.03 -7.48
CA VAL A 40 11.17 15.07 -8.49
C VAL A 40 11.42 14.55 -9.90
N ASP A 41 12.54 13.83 -10.12
CA ASP A 41 12.89 13.27 -11.42
C ASP A 41 11.84 12.24 -11.92
N GLN A 42 11.35 11.37 -11.03
CA GLN A 42 10.30 10.40 -11.37
C GLN A 42 8.97 11.07 -11.69
N GLY A 43 8.64 12.16 -11.00
CA GLY A 43 7.44 12.96 -11.28
C GLY A 43 7.53 13.65 -12.64
N GLU A 44 8.69 14.23 -12.98
CA GLU A 44 8.94 14.85 -14.28
C GLU A 44 8.97 13.82 -15.43
N GLU A 45 9.47 12.61 -15.17
CA GLU A 45 9.42 11.50 -16.15
C GLU A 45 7.97 11.12 -16.45
N PHE A 46 7.13 10.95 -15.43
CA PHE A 46 5.72 10.63 -15.62
C PHE A 46 4.98 11.71 -16.39
N PHE A 47 5.25 12.97 -16.09
CA PHE A 47 4.71 14.10 -16.84
C PHE A 47 5.13 14.06 -18.32
N ARG A 48 6.39 13.77 -18.61
CA ARG A 48 6.91 13.63 -19.99
C ARG A 48 6.25 12.46 -20.73
N ASP A 49 5.98 11.34 -20.04
CA ASP A 49 5.29 10.19 -20.61
C ASP A 49 3.85 10.55 -21.02
N ILE A 50 3.10 11.24 -20.16
CA ILE A 50 1.75 11.73 -20.49
C ILE A 50 1.80 12.70 -21.68
N HIS A 51 2.74 13.64 -21.67
CA HIS A 51 2.92 14.60 -22.75
C HIS A 51 3.23 13.91 -24.09
N ALA A 52 4.15 12.94 -24.09
CA ALA A 52 4.51 12.16 -25.27
C ALA A 52 3.30 11.34 -25.80
N PHE A 53 2.53 10.72 -24.90
CA PHE A 53 1.31 10.01 -25.25
C PHE A 53 0.29 10.93 -25.92
N LEU A 54 0.02 12.11 -25.34
CA LEU A 54 -0.90 13.10 -25.90
C LEU A 54 -0.44 13.58 -27.29
N ASN A 55 0.84 13.88 -27.44
CA ASN A 55 1.41 14.27 -28.73
C ASN A 55 1.29 13.17 -29.80
N GLY A 56 1.37 11.91 -29.37
CA GLY A 56 1.23 10.74 -30.24
C GLY A 56 -0.21 10.36 -30.60
N LEU A 57 -1.24 11.00 -30.04
CA LEU A 57 -2.64 10.67 -30.35
C LEU A 57 -2.97 10.94 -31.81
N ASP A 58 -3.84 10.11 -32.40
CA ASP A 58 -4.34 10.30 -33.75
C ASP A 58 -5.34 11.46 -33.81
N ASP A 59 -5.30 12.23 -34.91
CA ASP A 59 -6.12 13.43 -35.11
C ASP A 59 -7.62 13.14 -35.23
N SER A 60 -7.96 11.86 -35.42
CA SER A 60 -9.35 11.40 -35.60
C SER A 60 -9.97 10.85 -34.32
N LEU A 61 -9.28 10.87 -33.17
CA LEU A 61 -9.78 10.28 -31.94
C LEU A 61 -10.32 11.32 -30.98
N ILE A 62 -11.43 10.95 -30.31
CA ILE A 62 -11.92 11.59 -29.09
C ILE A 62 -11.62 10.63 -27.93
N CYS A 63 -10.96 11.14 -26.89
CA CYS A 63 -10.70 10.42 -25.66
C CYS A 63 -11.49 11.05 -24.51
N THR A 64 -12.24 10.25 -23.77
CA THR A 64 -12.97 10.67 -22.56
C THR A 64 -12.42 9.91 -21.38
N PHE A 65 -11.69 10.62 -20.50
CA PHE A 65 -11.24 10.10 -19.22
C PHE A 65 -12.32 10.35 -18.19
N VAL A 66 -12.70 9.32 -17.46
CA VAL A 66 -13.67 9.40 -16.38
C VAL A 66 -13.04 8.89 -15.10
N PHE A 67 -12.91 9.77 -14.16
CA PHE A 67 -12.42 9.51 -12.85
C PHE A 67 -13.57 9.48 -11.86
N LYS A 68 -13.81 8.33 -11.22
CA LYS A 68 -14.89 8.14 -10.26
C LYS A 68 -14.34 7.92 -8.86
N ARG A 69 -14.83 8.69 -7.90
CA ARG A 69 -14.62 8.47 -6.48
C ARG A 69 -15.94 8.14 -5.83
N ILE A 70 -16.08 6.92 -5.36
CA ILE A 70 -17.33 6.35 -4.87
C ILE A 70 -17.12 5.67 -3.51
N ASN A 71 -18.22 5.54 -2.75
CA ASN A 71 -18.23 4.83 -1.47
C ASN A 71 -18.44 3.32 -1.69
N GLN A 72 -17.44 2.62 -2.25
CA GLN A 72 -17.54 1.16 -2.45
C GLN A 72 -16.19 0.47 -2.33
N ASN A 73 -16.07 -0.45 -1.34
CA ASN A 73 -14.87 -1.27 -1.15
C ASN A 73 -15.17 -2.77 -0.96
N GLU A 74 -16.42 -3.19 -1.14
CA GLU A 74 -16.85 -4.58 -0.94
C GLU A 74 -15.99 -5.62 -1.70
N PRO A 75 -15.52 -5.39 -2.94
CA PRO A 75 -14.70 -6.36 -3.65
C PRO A 75 -13.36 -6.65 -2.98
N ILE A 76 -12.70 -5.64 -2.40
CA ILE A 76 -11.40 -5.79 -1.73
C ILE A 76 -11.57 -6.55 -0.42
N VAL A 77 -12.55 -6.18 0.39
CA VAL A 77 -12.85 -6.84 1.67
C VAL A 77 -13.31 -8.29 1.46
N SER A 78 -14.13 -8.56 0.43
CA SER A 78 -14.57 -9.90 0.12
C SER A 78 -13.41 -10.81 -0.36
N ARG A 79 -12.44 -10.28 -1.12
CA ARG A 79 -11.20 -11.00 -1.47
C ARG A 79 -10.34 -11.26 -0.24
N ALA A 80 -10.16 -10.28 0.64
CA ALA A 80 -9.43 -10.47 1.89
C ALA A 80 -10.03 -11.61 2.74
N ARG A 81 -11.36 -11.75 2.75
CA ARG A 81 -12.06 -12.86 3.43
C ARG A 81 -11.77 -14.23 2.84
N GLN A 82 -11.39 -14.34 1.57
CA GLN A 82 -11.08 -15.64 0.94
C GLN A 82 -9.80 -16.29 1.51
N TYR A 83 -8.90 -15.48 2.08
CA TYR A 83 -7.66 -15.98 2.72
C TYR A 83 -7.89 -16.50 4.14
N LEU A 84 -9.08 -16.31 4.71
CA LEU A 84 -9.39 -16.74 6.06
C LEU A 84 -9.81 -18.22 6.09
N SER A 85 -9.53 -18.88 7.21
CA SER A 85 -10.09 -20.19 7.53
C SER A 85 -11.62 -20.15 7.45
N LYS A 86 -12.23 -21.20 6.88
CA LYS A 86 -13.70 -21.35 6.79
C LYS A 86 -14.35 -21.61 8.15
N ASP A 87 -13.58 -21.96 9.16
CA ASP A 87 -14.06 -22.21 10.50
C ASP A 87 -14.28 -20.88 11.25
N LYS A 88 -15.35 -20.79 12.02
CA LYS A 88 -15.63 -19.68 12.92
C LYS A 88 -14.68 -19.72 14.13
N THR A 89 -13.43 -19.41 13.89
CA THR A 89 -12.41 -19.31 14.92
C THR A 89 -12.39 -17.90 15.51
N ILE A 90 -11.64 -17.74 16.61
CA ILE A 90 -11.36 -16.43 17.23
C ILE A 90 -10.74 -15.48 16.21
N GLU A 91 -9.85 -15.99 15.36
CA GLU A 91 -9.21 -15.26 14.29
C GLU A 91 -10.23 -14.66 13.30
N THR A 92 -11.23 -15.45 12.89
CA THR A 92 -12.27 -14.99 11.94
C THR A 92 -13.10 -13.87 12.54
N LEU A 93 -13.45 -13.96 13.83
CA LEU A 93 -14.21 -12.92 14.53
C LEU A 93 -13.43 -11.60 14.63
N LEU A 94 -12.14 -11.67 14.98
CA LEU A 94 -11.26 -10.50 15.06
C LEU A 94 -11.08 -9.84 13.69
N PHE A 95 -10.97 -10.62 12.65
CA PHE A 95 -10.81 -10.11 11.29
C PHE A 95 -12.08 -9.42 10.80
N ASP A 96 -13.24 -10.01 11.00
CA ASP A 96 -14.52 -9.42 10.60
C ASP A 96 -14.78 -8.10 11.35
N ASP A 97 -14.43 -8.02 12.63
CA ASP A 97 -14.57 -6.81 13.43
C ASP A 97 -13.62 -5.69 12.94
N SER A 98 -12.36 -6.04 12.67
CA SER A 98 -11.35 -5.14 12.12
C SER A 98 -11.78 -4.60 10.74
N ASN A 99 -12.24 -5.48 9.86
CA ASN A 99 -12.65 -5.07 8.51
C ASN A 99 -13.87 -4.16 8.51
N ARG A 100 -14.85 -4.41 9.38
CA ARG A 100 -16.01 -3.52 9.53
C ARG A 100 -15.62 -2.13 9.98
N ALA A 101 -14.61 -2.02 10.87
CA ALA A 101 -14.11 -0.73 11.34
C ALA A 101 -13.43 0.06 10.21
N ILE A 102 -12.59 -0.63 9.42
CA ILE A 102 -11.83 -0.02 8.33
C ILE A 102 -12.72 0.34 7.12
N GLU A 103 -13.72 -0.48 6.82
CA GLU A 103 -14.64 -0.31 5.70
C GLU A 103 -15.53 0.93 5.87
N LYS A 104 -15.84 1.28 7.12
CA LYS A 104 -16.73 2.41 7.42
C LYS A 104 -16.19 3.73 6.88
N GLY A 105 -16.94 4.33 5.94
CA GLY A 105 -16.59 5.63 5.32
C GLY A 105 -15.36 5.56 4.41
N SER A 106 -14.95 4.37 3.95
CA SER A 106 -13.90 4.23 2.96
C SER A 106 -14.42 4.54 1.55
N MET A 107 -13.53 5.03 0.71
CA MET A 107 -13.79 5.40 -0.68
C MET A 107 -13.01 4.49 -1.61
N ALA A 108 -13.47 4.36 -2.84
CA ALA A 108 -12.71 3.74 -3.92
C ALA A 108 -12.60 4.73 -5.08
N THR A 109 -11.50 4.67 -5.80
CA THR A 109 -11.23 5.50 -6.96
C THR A 109 -10.94 4.62 -8.17
N ASP A 110 -11.72 4.82 -9.22
CA ASP A 110 -11.56 4.14 -10.50
C ASP A 110 -11.33 5.15 -11.63
N ILE A 111 -10.43 4.82 -12.54
CA ILE A 111 -10.19 5.59 -13.76
C ILE A 111 -10.63 4.78 -14.97
N TYR A 112 -11.44 5.39 -15.82
CA TYR A 112 -11.88 4.80 -17.07
C TYR A 112 -11.47 5.69 -18.24
N LEU A 113 -11.21 5.07 -19.39
CA LEU A 113 -10.92 5.76 -20.64
C LEU A 113 -11.80 5.18 -21.73
N PHE A 114 -12.54 6.06 -22.41
CA PHE A 114 -13.36 5.73 -23.56
C PHE A 114 -12.79 6.41 -24.80
N VAL A 115 -12.51 5.63 -25.83
CA VAL A 115 -11.88 6.10 -27.06
C VAL A 115 -12.77 5.77 -28.24
N GLN A 116 -13.07 6.77 -29.04
CA GLN A 116 -13.88 6.64 -30.25
C GLN A 116 -13.36 7.56 -31.35
N LYS A 117 -13.75 7.28 -32.59
CA LYS A 117 -13.41 8.14 -33.70
C LYS A 117 -14.24 9.42 -33.71
N SER A 118 -13.60 10.57 -33.90
CA SER A 118 -14.26 11.86 -34.09
C SER A 118 -15.00 11.86 -35.43
N LYS A 119 -16.29 12.21 -35.42
CA LYS A 119 -16.99 12.54 -36.61
C LYS A 119 -16.84 14.05 -36.82
N LYS A 120 -16.04 14.46 -37.79
CA LYS A 120 -15.99 15.86 -38.20
C LYS A 120 -17.44 16.39 -38.35
N ARG A 121 -17.79 17.37 -37.55
CA ARG A 121 -19.10 18.03 -37.53
C ARG A 121 -19.36 18.63 -38.94
N LYS A 122 -19.80 17.83 -39.90
CA LYS A 122 -20.51 18.37 -41.04
C LYS A 122 -21.84 18.90 -40.51
N LYS A 123 -22.03 20.22 -40.51
CA LYS A 123 -23.34 20.87 -40.32
C LYS A 123 -24.24 20.44 -41.51
N THR A 124 -24.78 19.23 -41.46
CA THR A 124 -25.81 18.77 -42.37
C THR A 124 -27.15 18.90 -41.67
N PHE A 125 -27.83 19.95 -42.03
CA PHE A 125 -29.17 20.36 -41.55
C PHE A 125 -30.30 19.46 -42.04
N PHE A 126 -30.05 18.26 -42.51
CA PHE A 126 -31.06 17.32 -43.02
C PHE A 126 -30.66 15.89 -42.70
N ASN A 127 -31.40 15.22 -41.81
CA ASN A 127 -31.85 13.84 -41.99
C ASN A 127 -32.47 13.25 -40.70
N ASP A 128 -33.68 13.71 -40.37
CA ASP A 128 -34.52 12.97 -39.38
C ASP A 128 -35.38 11.86 -40.06
N MET A 129 -35.10 11.46 -41.31
CA MET A 129 -35.95 10.54 -42.09
C MET A 129 -35.30 9.26 -42.62
N ALA A 130 -34.15 8.84 -42.12
CA ALA A 130 -33.46 7.65 -42.65
C ALA A 130 -33.20 6.56 -41.61
N PHE A 131 -34.17 6.23 -40.75
CA PHE A 131 -33.99 5.20 -39.71
C PHE A 131 -34.24 3.75 -40.18
N ALA A 132 -34.66 3.50 -41.38
CA ALA A 132 -34.99 2.14 -41.83
C ALA A 132 -33.93 1.47 -42.72
N GLY A 133 -32.82 2.16 -43.06
CA GLY A 133 -31.79 1.61 -43.95
C GLY A 133 -30.38 1.60 -43.35
N LEU A 134 -30.21 1.89 -42.03
CA LEU A 134 -28.90 2.18 -41.42
C LEU A 134 -28.17 0.96 -40.82
N PHE A 135 -28.76 -0.22 -40.85
CA PHE A 135 -28.11 -1.44 -40.38
C PHE A 135 -27.17 -2.13 -41.37
N GLU A 136 -27.07 -1.61 -42.60
CA GLU A 136 -26.08 -2.00 -43.60
C GLU A 136 -24.98 -0.94 -43.77
N LYS A 137 -24.35 -0.48 -42.67
CA LYS A 137 -23.01 0.09 -42.84
C LYS A 137 -22.06 -1.05 -43.16
N GLU A 138 -21.35 -0.89 -44.27
CA GLU A 138 -20.38 -1.84 -44.76
C GLU A 138 -19.49 -2.34 -43.65
N PRO A 139 -19.35 -3.65 -43.46
CA PRO A 139 -18.42 -4.25 -42.49
C PRO A 139 -17.02 -3.64 -42.55
N GLU A 140 -16.60 -3.16 -43.69
CA GLU A 140 -15.33 -2.49 -43.98
C GLU A 140 -15.15 -1.18 -43.20
N ALA A 141 -16.22 -0.36 -43.03
CA ALA A 141 -16.10 0.91 -42.28
C ALA A 141 -15.91 0.70 -40.81
N LEU A 142 -16.58 -0.30 -40.20
CA LEU A 142 -16.38 -0.67 -38.78
C LEU A 142 -15.01 -1.34 -38.55
N ALA A 143 -14.53 -2.12 -39.55
CA ALA A 143 -13.20 -2.71 -39.48
C ALA A 143 -12.11 -1.64 -39.49
N LEU A 144 -12.24 -0.60 -40.33
CA LEU A 144 -11.30 0.53 -40.35
C LEU A 144 -11.30 1.32 -39.04
N GLU A 145 -12.46 1.49 -38.36
CA GLU A 145 -12.51 2.14 -37.06
C GLU A 145 -11.80 1.29 -36.00
N ARG A 146 -11.97 -0.03 -36.04
CA ARG A 146 -11.27 -0.95 -35.11
C ARG A 146 -9.76 -0.94 -35.34
N GLU A 147 -9.29 -0.86 -36.56
CA GLU A 147 -7.86 -0.77 -36.89
C GLU A 147 -7.22 0.48 -36.24
N VAL A 148 -7.90 1.64 -36.30
CA VAL A 148 -7.42 2.86 -35.63
C VAL A 148 -7.36 2.67 -34.10
N LEU A 149 -8.36 1.99 -33.53
CA LEU A 149 -8.36 1.67 -32.07
C LEU A 149 -7.29 0.64 -31.69
N ASP A 150 -6.95 -0.30 -32.58
CA ASP A 150 -5.84 -1.25 -32.37
C ASP A 150 -4.48 -0.53 -32.38
N GLN A 151 -4.30 0.48 -33.24
CA GLN A 151 -3.12 1.34 -33.18
C GLN A 151 -3.06 2.17 -31.89
N PHE A 152 -4.21 2.58 -31.37
CA PHE A 152 -4.27 3.24 -30.04
C PHE A 152 -3.83 2.31 -28.91
N ASP A 153 -4.20 1.02 -28.93
CA ASP A 153 -3.75 0.02 -27.95
C ASP A 153 -2.22 -0.05 -27.87
N VAL A 154 -1.55 -0.01 -29.01
CA VAL A 154 -0.08 -0.01 -29.09
C VAL A 154 0.50 1.25 -28.44
N LYS A 155 -0.10 2.42 -28.69
CA LYS A 155 0.35 3.69 -28.08
C LYS A 155 0.12 3.72 -26.57
N LEU A 156 -1.01 3.22 -26.11
CA LEU A 156 -1.31 3.13 -24.68
C LEU A 156 -0.33 2.18 -23.97
N SER A 157 0.04 1.07 -24.63
CA SER A 157 1.03 0.10 -24.13
C SER A 157 2.44 0.69 -24.01
N ALA A 158 2.73 1.78 -24.70
CA ALA A 158 4.01 2.47 -24.63
C ALA A 158 4.15 3.39 -23.39
N MET A 159 3.11 3.52 -22.56
CA MET A 159 3.16 4.24 -21.28
C MET A 159 3.48 3.27 -20.15
N PRO A 160 4.75 3.10 -19.73
CA PRO A 160 5.14 2.04 -18.80
C PRO A 160 4.59 2.26 -17.39
N GLN A 161 4.30 3.50 -17.03
CA GLN A 161 3.86 3.89 -15.69
C GLN A 161 2.34 3.89 -15.50
N VAL A 162 1.55 3.63 -16.54
CA VAL A 162 0.09 3.51 -16.48
C VAL A 162 -0.32 2.10 -16.84
N LYS A 163 -0.88 1.38 -15.86
CA LYS A 163 -1.43 0.05 -16.14
C LYS A 163 -2.83 0.22 -16.74
N PHE A 164 -3.16 -0.55 -17.77
CA PHE A 164 -4.49 -0.52 -18.38
C PHE A 164 -5.00 -1.92 -18.65
N GLN A 165 -6.31 -2.04 -18.65
CA GLN A 165 -7.02 -3.26 -18.99
C GLN A 165 -8.20 -2.91 -19.89
N LYS A 166 -8.32 -3.57 -21.04
CA LYS A 166 -9.54 -3.49 -21.87
C LYS A 166 -10.70 -4.09 -21.09
N MET A 167 -11.81 -3.36 -21.00
CA MET A 167 -12.99 -3.81 -20.26
C MET A 167 -13.71 -4.93 -21.00
N SER A 168 -14.13 -5.94 -20.26
CA SER A 168 -15.01 -6.99 -20.78
C SER A 168 -16.44 -6.46 -20.98
N LYS A 169 -17.23 -7.19 -21.73
CA LYS A 169 -18.67 -6.91 -21.97
C LYS A 169 -19.43 -6.68 -20.66
N ASP A 170 -19.22 -7.57 -19.67
CA ASP A 170 -19.91 -7.47 -18.36
C ASP A 170 -19.44 -6.24 -17.56
N GLN A 171 -18.16 -5.90 -17.67
CA GLN A 171 -17.61 -4.70 -17.03
C GLN A 171 -18.18 -3.42 -17.65
N ILE A 172 -18.29 -3.35 -18.98
CA ILE A 172 -18.86 -2.20 -19.70
C ILE A 172 -20.35 -2.05 -19.31
N TYR A 173 -21.11 -3.15 -19.32
CA TYR A 173 -22.51 -3.13 -18.92
C TYR A 173 -22.67 -2.66 -17.48
N SER A 174 -21.93 -3.27 -16.55
CA SER A 174 -21.97 -2.93 -15.13
C SER A 174 -21.62 -1.45 -14.90
N TYR A 175 -20.61 -0.93 -15.58
CA TYR A 175 -20.24 0.48 -15.53
C TYR A 175 -21.38 1.41 -15.99
N CYS A 176 -21.98 1.13 -17.15
CA CYS A 176 -23.10 1.92 -17.68
C CYS A 176 -24.31 1.88 -16.74
N TYR A 177 -24.64 0.68 -16.24
CA TYR A 177 -25.75 0.49 -15.33
C TYR A 177 -25.56 1.28 -14.03
N GLN A 178 -24.40 1.13 -13.38
CA GLN A 178 -24.08 1.85 -12.13
C GLN A 178 -24.09 3.37 -12.34
N SER A 179 -23.54 3.83 -13.47
CA SER A 179 -23.48 5.28 -13.76
C SER A 179 -24.85 5.90 -13.96
N LEU A 180 -25.80 5.16 -14.54
CA LEU A 180 -27.16 5.65 -14.81
C LEU A 180 -28.12 5.54 -13.63
N ASN A 181 -27.92 4.53 -12.75
CA ASN A 181 -28.85 4.28 -11.64
C ASN A 181 -28.31 4.74 -10.29
N LEU A 182 -27.04 5.13 -10.20
CA LEU A 182 -26.35 5.54 -8.96
C LEU A 182 -26.49 4.51 -7.83
N GLU A 183 -26.56 3.25 -8.17
CA GLU A 183 -26.61 2.12 -7.24
C GLU A 183 -25.61 1.05 -7.64
N ALA A 184 -25.03 0.38 -6.62
CA ALA A 184 -24.28 -0.83 -6.86
C ALA A 184 -25.19 -1.91 -7.48
N PRO A 185 -24.72 -2.70 -8.46
CA PRO A 185 -25.47 -3.82 -8.95
C PRO A 185 -25.66 -4.80 -7.78
N GLN A 186 -26.91 -5.11 -7.45
CA GLN A 186 -27.19 -6.23 -6.58
C GLN A 186 -26.61 -7.46 -7.26
N LYS A 187 -25.70 -8.16 -6.59
CA LYS A 187 -24.95 -9.36 -6.97
C LYS A 187 -25.26 -9.82 -8.37
N THR A 188 -24.38 -9.56 -9.29
CA THR A 188 -24.45 -9.95 -10.69
C THR A 188 -24.54 -11.48 -10.78
N ASN A 189 -25.73 -12.02 -10.74
CA ASN A 189 -25.99 -13.31 -11.32
C ASN A 189 -26.19 -13.08 -12.81
N GLU A 190 -25.62 -13.95 -13.63
CA GLU A 190 -25.54 -14.09 -15.08
C GLU A 190 -26.77 -13.74 -15.94
N GLN A 191 -27.74 -13.00 -15.42
CA GLN A 191 -29.06 -12.75 -16.02
C GLN A 191 -29.29 -11.31 -16.52
N LEU A 192 -28.25 -10.54 -16.74
CA LEU A 192 -28.44 -9.09 -17.00
C LEU A 192 -28.77 -8.76 -18.47
N PHE A 193 -28.64 -9.71 -19.39
CA PHE A 193 -28.94 -9.46 -20.79
C PHE A 193 -30.11 -10.28 -21.31
N PHE A 194 -31.26 -9.65 -21.47
CA PHE A 194 -32.36 -10.22 -22.25
C PHE A 194 -32.18 -9.81 -23.70
N LYS A 195 -31.81 -10.74 -24.56
CA LYS A 195 -31.62 -10.48 -26.01
C LYS A 195 -32.85 -9.95 -26.74
N GLU A 196 -34.01 -10.08 -26.11
CA GLU A 196 -35.32 -9.71 -26.66
C GLU A 196 -35.66 -8.21 -26.42
N TYR A 197 -34.91 -7.50 -25.56
CA TYR A 197 -35.16 -6.11 -25.24
C TYR A 197 -33.99 -5.24 -25.67
N SER A 198 -34.31 -3.98 -26.03
CA SER A 198 -33.22 -3.05 -26.37
C SER A 198 -32.27 -2.84 -25.15
N LEU A 199 -30.99 -2.75 -25.41
CA LEU A 199 -29.99 -2.59 -24.34
C LEU A 199 -30.23 -1.34 -23.50
N ARG A 200 -30.56 -0.22 -24.14
CA ARG A 200 -30.82 1.05 -23.45
C ARG A 200 -32.00 0.99 -22.48
N ASP A 201 -33.07 0.19 -22.80
CA ASP A 201 -34.23 -0.01 -21.92
C ASP A 201 -33.83 -0.84 -20.68
N GLN A 202 -32.80 -1.66 -20.77
CA GLN A 202 -32.29 -2.47 -19.68
C GLN A 202 -31.33 -1.70 -18.77
N LEU A 203 -30.63 -0.68 -19.29
CA LEU A 203 -29.65 0.11 -18.56
C LEU A 203 -30.25 1.08 -17.55
N ILE A 204 -31.47 1.58 -17.76
CA ILE A 204 -32.16 2.52 -16.86
C ILE A 204 -33.29 1.83 -16.14
N LYS A 205 -33.24 1.85 -14.81
CA LYS A 205 -34.32 1.38 -13.92
C LYS A 205 -34.91 2.48 -13.07
N LYS A 206 -34.22 3.61 -12.92
CA LYS A 206 -34.68 4.74 -12.11
C LYS A 206 -35.20 5.89 -12.98
N SER A 207 -36.14 6.66 -12.43
CA SER A 207 -36.57 7.91 -13.08
C SER A 207 -35.45 8.92 -13.08
N VAL A 208 -35.26 9.64 -14.18
CA VAL A 208 -34.33 10.75 -14.27
C VAL A 208 -35.06 12.00 -14.67
N ASN A 209 -35.05 12.99 -13.78
CA ASN A 209 -35.73 14.28 -13.95
C ASN A 209 -34.67 15.38 -14.10
N HIS A 210 -34.78 16.18 -15.14
CA HIS A 210 -33.90 17.31 -15.39
C HIS A 210 -34.53 18.59 -14.81
N HIS A 211 -33.75 19.29 -14.00
CA HIS A 211 -34.03 20.59 -13.44
C HIS A 211 -32.95 21.60 -13.90
N GLU A 212 -33.26 22.89 -13.74
CA GLU A 212 -32.35 23.97 -14.13
C GLU A 212 -30.96 23.83 -13.44
N THR A 213 -30.94 23.51 -12.14
CA THR A 213 -29.75 23.53 -11.27
C THR A 213 -29.27 22.16 -10.86
N TYR A 214 -29.89 21.07 -11.29
CA TYR A 214 -29.51 19.70 -10.97
C TYR A 214 -30.26 18.68 -11.85
N VAL A 215 -29.79 17.44 -11.80
CA VAL A 215 -30.49 16.24 -12.29
C VAL A 215 -30.86 15.38 -11.08
N GLN A 216 -32.09 14.90 -11.04
CA GLN A 216 -32.54 13.92 -10.05
C GLN A 216 -32.60 12.54 -10.70
N VAL A 217 -31.88 11.56 -10.08
CA VAL A 217 -31.83 10.15 -10.49
C VAL A 217 -32.38 9.30 -9.35
N GLY A 218 -33.65 8.88 -9.46
CA GLY A 218 -34.33 8.26 -8.34
C GLY A 218 -34.39 9.19 -7.11
N ASP A 219 -33.77 8.76 -6.02
CA ASP A 219 -33.67 9.52 -4.77
C ASP A 219 -32.37 10.37 -4.65
N HIS A 220 -31.51 10.33 -5.67
CA HIS A 220 -30.22 11.04 -5.65
C HIS A 220 -30.27 12.32 -6.51
N PHE A 221 -29.47 13.30 -6.11
CA PHE A 221 -29.36 14.59 -6.79
C PHE A 221 -27.94 14.77 -7.31
N VAL A 222 -27.79 15.20 -8.57
CA VAL A 222 -26.51 15.40 -9.25
C VAL A 222 -26.42 16.81 -9.80
N GLY A 223 -25.35 17.52 -9.45
CA GLY A 223 -25.00 18.81 -10.03
C GLY A 223 -23.67 18.73 -10.77
N SER A 224 -23.45 19.57 -11.76
CA SER A 224 -22.18 19.64 -12.49
C SER A 224 -21.51 21.01 -12.40
N LEU A 225 -20.20 20.98 -12.33
CA LEU A 225 -19.31 22.13 -12.42
C LEU A 225 -18.40 21.94 -13.64
N SER A 226 -18.29 22.96 -14.48
CA SER A 226 -17.35 22.96 -15.62
C SER A 226 -16.21 23.94 -15.39
N MET A 227 -15.03 23.56 -15.85
CA MET A 227 -13.86 24.41 -15.81
C MET A 227 -13.96 25.47 -16.89
N GLU A 228 -13.96 26.73 -16.47
CA GLU A 228 -14.04 27.90 -17.36
C GLU A 228 -12.64 28.43 -17.67
N TRP A 229 -11.74 28.39 -16.68
CA TRP A 229 -10.37 28.84 -16.84
C TRP A 229 -9.41 27.74 -16.39
N LEU A 230 -8.37 27.53 -17.22
CA LEU A 230 -7.35 26.52 -16.97
C LEU A 230 -6.39 26.95 -15.85
N PRO A 231 -5.92 26.02 -15.02
CA PRO A 231 -4.83 26.31 -14.11
C PRO A 231 -3.53 26.58 -14.87
N VAL A 232 -2.73 27.53 -14.40
CA VAL A 232 -1.45 27.88 -15.06
C VAL A 232 -0.38 26.82 -14.85
N ASN A 233 -0.29 26.26 -13.65
CA ASN A 233 0.73 25.25 -13.29
C ASN A 233 0.19 24.26 -12.23
N ALA A 234 -0.56 23.26 -12.64
CA ALA A 234 -1.27 22.39 -11.70
C ALA A 234 -0.60 21.03 -11.46
N LYS A 235 0.34 20.56 -12.27
CA LYS A 235 1.09 19.28 -12.19
C LYS A 235 0.43 18.20 -11.28
N GLY A 236 -0.76 17.72 -11.65
CA GLY A 236 -1.52 16.75 -10.86
C GLY A 236 -2.25 17.30 -9.64
N GLN A 237 -2.07 18.57 -9.25
CA GLN A 237 -2.68 19.15 -8.04
C GLN A 237 -4.21 19.15 -8.10
N LEU A 238 -4.79 19.35 -9.28
CA LEU A 238 -6.25 19.29 -9.48
C LEU A 238 -6.82 17.94 -9.02
N MET A 239 -6.20 16.86 -9.47
CA MET A 239 -6.61 15.52 -9.08
C MET A 239 -6.30 15.23 -7.61
N HIS A 240 -5.12 15.62 -7.14
CA HIS A 240 -4.75 15.50 -5.73
C HIS A 240 -5.79 16.18 -4.81
N ASP A 241 -6.21 17.40 -5.10
CA ASP A 241 -7.17 18.12 -4.26
C ASP A 241 -8.57 17.50 -4.31
N LEU A 242 -8.99 16.95 -5.45
CA LEU A 242 -10.21 16.16 -5.55
C LEU A 242 -10.16 14.87 -4.72
N TYR A 243 -8.99 14.21 -4.61
CA TYR A 243 -8.83 13.03 -3.77
C TYR A 243 -8.74 13.39 -2.28
N TYR A 244 -7.84 14.33 -1.95
CA TYR A 244 -7.37 14.53 -0.59
C TYR A 244 -8.24 15.47 0.22
N LYS A 245 -8.66 16.58 -0.39
CA LYS A 245 -9.37 17.64 0.31
C LYS A 245 -10.88 17.54 0.21
N ASN A 246 -11.41 16.79 -0.76
CA ASN A 246 -12.86 16.66 -0.95
C ASN A 246 -13.38 15.38 -0.31
N PRO A 247 -14.17 15.47 0.79
CA PRO A 247 -14.74 14.30 1.46
C PRO A 247 -15.93 13.69 0.73
N ASN A 248 -16.43 14.33 -0.33
CA ASN A 248 -17.66 13.93 -1.02
C ASN A 248 -17.33 13.00 -2.20
N ALA A 249 -18.27 12.13 -2.54
CA ALA A 249 -18.23 11.37 -3.78
C ALA A 249 -18.36 12.31 -4.98
N GLN A 250 -17.54 12.11 -6.00
CA GLN A 250 -17.58 12.90 -7.24
C GLN A 250 -17.08 12.10 -8.44
N THR A 251 -17.44 12.59 -9.63
CA THR A 251 -16.92 12.08 -10.90
C THR A 251 -16.30 13.24 -11.68
N ALA A 252 -15.00 13.18 -11.95
CA ALA A 252 -14.35 14.12 -12.84
C ALA A 252 -14.29 13.54 -14.26
N ILE A 253 -14.58 14.34 -15.26
CA ILE A 253 -14.63 13.93 -16.67
C ILE A 253 -13.80 14.91 -17.48
N LEU A 254 -12.81 14.37 -18.20
CA LEU A 254 -12.00 15.11 -19.15
C LEU A 254 -12.26 14.53 -20.53
N THR A 255 -12.82 15.32 -21.43
CA THR A 255 -12.98 14.99 -22.84
C THR A 255 -11.97 15.78 -23.65
N ILE A 256 -11.19 15.10 -24.50
CA ILE A 256 -10.17 15.71 -25.34
C ILE A 256 -10.31 15.26 -26.78
N GLU A 257 -10.08 16.19 -27.69
CA GLU A 257 -10.00 15.98 -29.11
C GLU A 257 -8.88 16.85 -29.67
N LYS A 258 -8.10 16.33 -30.61
CA LYS A 258 -7.04 17.14 -31.24
C LYS A 258 -7.66 18.20 -32.15
N ALA A 259 -7.18 19.43 -32.04
CA ALA A 259 -7.69 20.55 -32.79
C ALA A 259 -7.50 20.35 -34.29
N SER A 260 -8.54 20.66 -35.08
CA SER A 260 -8.45 20.66 -36.54
C SER A 260 -7.52 21.77 -37.03
N PRO A 261 -6.96 21.66 -38.24
CA PRO A 261 -6.17 22.71 -38.84
C PRO A 261 -6.86 24.08 -38.87
N GLU A 262 -8.20 24.11 -39.05
CA GLU A 262 -8.97 25.36 -39.06
C GLU A 262 -8.94 26.06 -37.69
N VAL A 263 -8.95 25.30 -36.59
CA VAL A 263 -8.81 25.85 -35.21
C VAL A 263 -7.40 26.39 -35.00
N VAL A 264 -6.39 25.72 -35.51
CA VAL A 264 -5.00 26.20 -35.49
C VAL A 264 -4.84 27.50 -36.28
N ASP A 265 -5.48 27.59 -37.44
CA ASP A 265 -5.50 28.82 -38.24
C ASP A 265 -6.23 29.97 -37.57
N GLU A 266 -7.31 29.67 -36.81
CA GLU A 266 -8.00 30.68 -35.98
C GLU A 266 -7.09 31.26 -34.88
N LEU A 267 -6.22 30.45 -34.29
CA LEU A 267 -5.23 30.91 -33.32
C LEU A 267 -4.26 31.92 -33.96
N GLN A 268 -3.85 31.66 -35.23
CA GLN A 268 -2.99 32.57 -35.99
C GLN A 268 -3.71 33.90 -36.27
N SER A 269 -4.99 33.84 -36.61
CA SER A 269 -5.81 35.01 -36.85
C SER A 269 -5.97 35.88 -35.60
N LYS A 270 -6.16 35.28 -34.45
CA LYS A 270 -6.20 35.98 -33.17
C LYS A 270 -4.85 36.69 -32.83
N LYS A 271 -3.72 36.05 -33.12
CA LYS A 271 -2.41 36.69 -33.00
C LYS A 271 -2.28 37.93 -33.85
N SER A 272 -2.62 37.82 -35.13
CA SER A 272 -2.60 38.95 -36.06
C SER A 272 -3.47 40.13 -35.58
N LEU A 273 -4.64 39.83 -35.02
CA LEU A 273 -5.56 40.83 -34.45
C LEU A 273 -4.91 41.58 -33.28
N TYR A 274 -4.33 40.85 -32.32
CA TYR A 274 -3.64 41.46 -31.16
C TYR A 274 -2.41 42.29 -31.60
N GLN A 275 -1.67 41.83 -32.60
CA GLN A 275 -0.56 42.61 -33.18
C GLN A 275 -1.04 43.94 -33.79
N THR A 276 -2.19 43.89 -34.47
CA THR A 276 -2.80 45.06 -35.09
C THR A 276 -3.28 46.06 -34.06
N PHE A 277 -3.86 45.58 -32.95
CA PHE A 277 -4.26 46.45 -31.83
C PHE A 277 -3.06 47.13 -31.12
N ASN A 278 -1.94 46.43 -31.00
CA ASN A 278 -0.71 47.00 -30.39
C ASN A 278 -0.06 48.09 -31.27
N LEU A 279 -0.39 48.14 -32.55
CA LEU A 279 0.11 49.13 -33.51
C LEU A 279 -0.84 50.37 -33.63
N SER A 280 -2.00 50.35 -32.96
CA SER A 280 -2.92 51.51 -32.98
C SER A 280 -2.51 52.57 -31.94
N ASP A 281 -2.36 53.83 -32.36
CA ASP A 281 -1.94 54.95 -31.53
C ASP A 281 -2.90 55.34 -30.39
N ASP A 282 -4.07 54.74 -30.31
CA ASP A 282 -5.16 55.08 -29.37
C ASP A 282 -5.27 54.12 -28.13
N ALA A 283 -4.31 53.20 -27.92
CA ALA A 283 -4.37 52.26 -26.79
C ALA A 283 -3.78 52.87 -25.51
N ASP A 284 -4.59 52.88 -24.42
CA ASP A 284 -4.12 53.18 -23.06
C ASP A 284 -2.93 52.28 -22.68
N ASN A 285 -1.94 52.82 -21.97
CA ASN A 285 -0.69 52.13 -21.60
C ASN A 285 -0.91 50.75 -20.92
N THR A 286 -1.96 50.56 -20.19
CA THR A 286 -2.34 49.30 -19.52
C THR A 286 -2.81 48.25 -20.51
N ASP A 287 -3.56 48.64 -21.52
CA ASP A 287 -4.04 47.70 -22.56
C ASP A 287 -2.91 47.29 -23.48
N THR A 288 -1.96 48.16 -23.76
CA THR A 288 -0.79 47.86 -24.59
C THR A 288 0.13 46.79 -23.94
N ILE A 289 0.37 46.87 -22.64
CA ILE A 289 1.18 45.93 -21.87
C ILE A 289 0.48 44.54 -21.86
N SER A 290 -0.83 44.49 -21.60
CA SER A 290 -1.56 43.24 -21.58
C SER A 290 -1.62 42.59 -22.95
N ASN A 291 -1.79 43.36 -24.04
CA ASN A 291 -1.82 42.86 -25.40
C ASN A 291 -0.44 42.41 -25.88
N SER A 292 0.66 43.06 -25.47
CA SER A 292 2.03 42.64 -25.81
C SER A 292 2.38 41.29 -25.14
N SER A 293 1.99 41.07 -23.88
CA SER A 293 2.14 39.77 -23.21
C SER A 293 1.38 38.67 -23.94
N ARG A 294 0.08 38.88 -24.22
CA ARG A 294 -0.75 37.93 -24.98
C ARG A 294 -0.19 37.62 -26.36
N THR A 295 0.39 38.60 -27.03
CA THR A 295 1.03 38.38 -28.35
C THR A 295 2.26 37.51 -28.23
N ASN A 296 3.09 37.73 -27.20
CA ASN A 296 4.27 36.88 -26.95
C ASN A 296 3.87 35.44 -26.61
N ASP A 297 2.87 35.26 -25.72
CA ASP A 297 2.37 33.91 -25.36
C ASP A 297 1.83 33.15 -26.57
N LEU A 298 1.05 33.83 -27.43
CA LEU A 298 0.55 33.25 -28.68
C LEU A 298 1.69 32.94 -29.68
N GLN A 299 2.74 33.75 -29.70
CA GLN A 299 3.91 33.49 -30.53
C GLN A 299 4.68 32.26 -30.05
N MET A 300 4.93 32.12 -28.77
CA MET A 300 5.61 30.95 -28.20
C MET A 300 4.79 29.68 -28.46
N ALA A 301 3.48 29.73 -28.25
CA ALA A 301 2.60 28.61 -28.54
C ALA A 301 2.64 28.21 -30.04
N GLN A 302 2.62 29.19 -30.94
CA GLN A 302 2.69 28.93 -32.39
C GLN A 302 4.04 28.35 -32.82
N GLU A 303 5.15 28.85 -32.25
CA GLU A 303 6.48 28.32 -32.52
C GLU A 303 6.56 26.85 -32.09
N ALA A 304 6.10 26.51 -30.89
CA ALA A 304 6.06 25.13 -30.38
C ALA A 304 5.15 24.20 -31.20
N LEU A 305 4.01 24.69 -31.70
CA LEU A 305 3.14 23.95 -32.61
C LEU A 305 3.82 23.69 -33.97
N ASN A 306 4.52 24.70 -34.52
CA ASN A 306 5.24 24.59 -35.82
C ASN A 306 6.44 23.65 -35.73
N GLU A 307 7.16 23.66 -34.62
CA GLU A 307 8.28 22.73 -34.32
C GLU A 307 7.79 21.30 -34.10
N GLY A 308 6.50 21.11 -33.82
CA GLY A 308 5.89 19.82 -33.54
C GLY A 308 6.15 19.31 -32.13
N SER A 309 6.77 20.10 -31.27
CA SER A 309 7.00 19.79 -29.85
C SER A 309 5.70 19.78 -29.02
N GLU A 310 4.71 20.57 -29.45
CA GLU A 310 3.38 20.65 -28.87
C GLU A 310 2.29 20.31 -29.89
N LYS A 311 1.12 19.91 -29.39
CA LYS A 311 -0.12 19.77 -30.14
C LYS A 311 -1.22 20.58 -29.46
N LEU A 312 -2.16 21.11 -30.27
CA LEU A 312 -3.32 21.81 -29.76
C LEU A 312 -4.48 20.85 -29.60
N PHE A 313 -5.13 20.89 -28.45
CA PHE A 313 -6.32 20.12 -28.13
C PHE A 313 -7.50 21.01 -27.82
N ILE A 314 -8.69 20.54 -28.18
CA ILE A 314 -9.97 21.02 -27.65
C ILE A 314 -10.26 20.13 -26.45
N SER A 315 -10.39 20.71 -25.26
CA SER A 315 -10.65 20.00 -24.02
C SER A 315 -11.88 20.52 -23.31
N SER A 316 -12.53 19.68 -22.53
CA SER A 316 -13.60 20.06 -21.62
C SER A 316 -13.45 19.25 -20.33
N PHE A 317 -13.23 19.93 -19.22
CA PHE A 317 -13.12 19.31 -17.90
C PHE A 317 -14.31 19.66 -17.03
N LYS A 318 -14.93 18.66 -16.41
CA LYS A 318 -16.12 18.83 -15.56
C LYS A 318 -16.09 17.90 -14.36
N VAL A 319 -16.82 18.30 -13.31
CA VAL A 319 -16.96 17.53 -12.08
C VAL A 319 -18.43 17.35 -11.76
N LEU A 320 -18.90 16.13 -11.63
CA LEU A 320 -20.23 15.78 -11.12
C LEU A 320 -20.15 15.63 -9.60
N CYS A 321 -21.06 16.30 -8.91
CA CYS A 321 -21.23 16.26 -7.48
C CYS A 321 -22.54 15.54 -7.15
N TYR A 322 -22.55 14.68 -6.15
CA TYR A 322 -23.69 13.86 -5.77
C TYR A 322 -24.17 14.18 -4.35
N SER A 323 -25.48 14.04 -4.12
CA SER A 323 -26.10 14.15 -2.80
C SER A 323 -27.40 13.34 -2.72
N ASP A 324 -27.72 12.81 -1.54
CA ASP A 324 -28.99 12.16 -1.24
C ASP A 324 -30.09 13.17 -0.86
N GLN A 325 -29.72 14.43 -0.62
CA GLN A 325 -30.62 15.51 -0.27
C GLN A 325 -30.36 16.73 -1.16
N ARG A 326 -31.46 17.33 -1.65
CA ARG A 326 -31.37 18.49 -2.54
C ARG A 326 -30.69 19.70 -1.88
N GLU A 327 -30.99 19.94 -0.62
CA GLU A 327 -30.43 21.05 0.17
C GLU A 327 -28.91 20.93 0.34
N ASP A 328 -28.44 19.72 0.52
CA ASP A 328 -27.00 19.43 0.72
C ASP A 328 -26.22 19.53 -0.60
N LEU A 329 -26.84 19.22 -1.76
CA LEU A 329 -26.18 19.28 -3.06
C LEU A 329 -25.55 20.65 -3.32
N LYS A 330 -26.28 21.74 -3.00
CA LYS A 330 -25.75 23.09 -3.18
C LYS A 330 -24.51 23.35 -2.34
N SER A 331 -24.49 22.82 -1.11
CA SER A 331 -23.33 22.92 -0.21
C SER A 331 -22.14 22.12 -0.74
N VAL A 332 -22.37 20.89 -1.24
CA VAL A 332 -21.35 20.02 -1.85
C VAL A 332 -20.76 20.68 -3.09
N MET A 333 -21.59 21.21 -3.99
CA MET A 333 -21.15 21.92 -5.19
C MET A 333 -20.33 23.18 -4.84
N SER A 334 -20.81 23.99 -3.88
CA SER A 334 -20.09 25.18 -3.44
C SER A 334 -18.76 24.84 -2.80
N PHE A 335 -18.69 23.80 -1.98
CA PHE A 335 -17.44 23.34 -1.38
C PHE A 335 -16.46 22.90 -2.47
N THR A 336 -16.90 22.02 -3.39
CA THR A 336 -16.08 21.51 -4.49
C THR A 336 -15.58 22.63 -5.40
N LYS A 337 -16.47 23.56 -5.78
CA LYS A 337 -16.11 24.75 -6.57
C LYS A 337 -15.06 25.59 -5.87
N ASN A 338 -15.26 25.94 -4.60
CA ASN A 338 -14.32 26.78 -3.85
C ASN A 338 -12.97 26.08 -3.72
N LEU A 339 -12.96 24.76 -3.44
CA LEU A 339 -11.73 23.97 -3.39
C LEU A 339 -10.95 24.02 -4.70
N LEU A 340 -11.61 23.74 -5.82
CA LEU A 340 -10.97 23.74 -7.14
C LEU A 340 -10.50 25.13 -7.57
N ASN A 341 -11.21 26.20 -7.20
CA ASN A 341 -10.83 27.58 -7.49
C ASN A 341 -9.63 28.07 -6.64
N THR A 342 -9.14 27.29 -5.66
CA THR A 342 -7.87 27.61 -4.98
C THR A 342 -6.64 27.17 -5.77
N ILE A 343 -6.82 26.40 -6.85
CA ILE A 343 -5.72 25.82 -7.62
C ILE A 343 -5.32 26.81 -8.71
N ASP A 344 -4.20 27.44 -8.51
CA ASP A 344 -3.41 28.23 -9.48
C ASP A 344 -4.23 28.89 -10.62
N TYR A 345 -5.15 29.78 -10.24
CA TYR A 345 -6.06 30.52 -11.11
C TYR A 345 -7.13 29.69 -11.85
N ALA A 346 -7.29 28.40 -11.55
CA ALA A 346 -8.41 27.64 -12.10
C ALA A 346 -9.74 28.26 -11.70
N GLN A 347 -10.69 28.30 -12.63
CA GLN A 347 -12.04 28.77 -12.35
C GLN A 347 -13.07 27.76 -12.80
N PHE A 348 -13.96 27.39 -11.90
CA PHE A 348 -15.08 26.49 -12.15
C PHE A 348 -16.39 27.24 -11.98
N ILE A 349 -17.36 26.93 -12.84
CA ILE A 349 -18.71 27.50 -12.79
C ILE A 349 -19.76 26.38 -12.70
N SER A 350 -20.95 26.71 -12.22
CA SER A 350 -22.11 25.81 -12.29
C SER A 350 -22.68 25.82 -13.69
N ASP A 351 -23.03 24.63 -14.21
CA ASP A 351 -23.55 24.44 -15.56
C ASP A 351 -25.08 24.45 -15.59
N ASP A 352 -25.69 25.53 -15.16
CA ASP A 352 -27.16 25.65 -15.16
C ASP A 352 -27.74 25.30 -16.54
N PHE A 353 -28.83 24.53 -16.55
CA PHE A 353 -29.47 23.90 -17.73
C PHE A 353 -28.69 22.78 -18.46
N CYS A 354 -27.38 22.58 -18.22
CA CYS A 354 -26.54 21.56 -18.89
C CYS A 354 -26.28 20.31 -18.03
N HIS A 355 -26.81 20.25 -16.81
CA HIS A 355 -26.50 19.17 -15.87
C HIS A 355 -26.83 17.78 -16.43
N LEU A 356 -27.88 17.61 -17.24
CA LEU A 356 -28.23 16.32 -17.84
C LEU A 356 -27.20 15.87 -18.88
N ASP A 357 -26.80 16.78 -19.77
CA ASP A 357 -25.81 16.43 -20.81
C ASP A 357 -24.45 16.13 -20.17
N ASN A 358 -24.08 16.88 -19.14
CA ASN A 358 -22.87 16.63 -18.35
C ASN A 358 -22.95 15.30 -17.58
N PHE A 359 -24.12 14.97 -17.01
CA PHE A 359 -24.32 13.66 -16.37
C PHE A 359 -24.17 12.51 -17.36
N MET A 360 -24.70 12.66 -18.57
CA MET A 360 -24.59 11.66 -19.63
C MET A 360 -23.15 11.52 -20.16
N SER A 361 -22.34 12.57 -20.08
CA SER A 361 -20.95 12.55 -20.61
C SER A 361 -20.00 11.57 -19.88
N GLN A 362 -20.40 11.02 -18.73
CA GLN A 362 -19.68 9.94 -18.08
C GLN A 362 -19.83 8.59 -18.78
N LEU A 363 -20.79 8.46 -19.72
CA LEU A 363 -21.04 7.21 -20.42
C LEU A 363 -20.16 7.08 -21.66
N PRO A 364 -19.67 5.87 -22.02
CA PRO A 364 -19.01 5.65 -23.29
C PRO A 364 -19.95 6.00 -24.44
N GLY A 365 -19.40 6.63 -25.48
CA GLY A 365 -20.18 7.06 -26.65
C GLY A 365 -20.93 8.38 -26.48
N HIS A 366 -20.72 9.11 -25.38
CA HIS A 366 -21.37 10.39 -25.07
C HIS A 366 -20.34 11.51 -24.82
N PRO A 367 -19.39 11.78 -25.69
CA PRO A 367 -18.48 12.89 -25.51
C PRO A 367 -19.23 14.23 -25.59
N VAL A 368 -19.17 15.04 -24.55
CA VAL A 368 -19.81 16.35 -24.48
C VAL A 368 -18.77 17.40 -24.15
N HIS A 369 -18.69 18.43 -24.97
CA HIS A 369 -17.88 19.63 -24.75
C HIS A 369 -18.81 20.78 -24.35
N SER A 370 -19.13 20.91 -23.03
CA SER A 370 -20.01 21.97 -22.54
C SER A 370 -19.30 23.34 -22.54
N ILE A 371 -18.06 23.37 -22.06
CA ILE A 371 -17.16 24.53 -22.15
C ILE A 371 -15.90 24.02 -22.81
N GLU A 372 -15.62 24.50 -24.02
CA GLU A 372 -14.44 24.13 -24.80
C GLU A 372 -13.28 25.05 -24.47
N GLN A 373 -12.14 24.42 -24.22
CA GLN A 373 -10.87 25.08 -23.93
C GLN A 373 -9.83 24.63 -24.96
N TRP A 374 -9.09 25.60 -25.48
CA TRP A 374 -7.93 25.30 -26.31
C TRP A 374 -6.70 25.16 -25.42
N VAL A 375 -6.05 24.01 -25.49
CA VAL A 375 -4.97 23.69 -24.57
C VAL A 375 -3.83 23.00 -25.30
N LEU A 376 -2.59 23.37 -24.99
CA LEU A 376 -1.41 22.67 -25.46
C LEU A 376 -1.25 21.32 -24.73
N SER A 377 -0.63 20.36 -25.39
CA SER A 377 -0.42 19.00 -24.85
C SER A 377 0.34 18.99 -23.52
N SER A 378 1.31 19.87 -23.33
CA SER A 378 2.03 20.01 -22.05
C SER A 378 1.11 20.48 -20.91
N HIS A 379 0.27 21.50 -21.16
CA HIS A 379 -0.72 21.95 -20.18
C HIS A 379 -1.76 20.88 -19.89
N LEU A 380 -2.23 20.17 -20.93
CA LEU A 380 -3.20 19.09 -20.76
C LEU A 380 -2.63 17.95 -19.90
N ALA A 381 -1.35 17.63 -20.05
CA ALA A 381 -0.68 16.62 -19.22
C ALA A 381 -0.71 16.96 -17.72
N MET A 382 -0.72 18.26 -17.34
CA MET A 382 -0.74 18.67 -15.93
C MET A 382 -2.02 18.29 -15.19
N PHE A 383 -3.15 18.24 -15.87
CA PHE A 383 -4.45 17.93 -15.24
C PHE A 383 -5.15 16.71 -15.82
N CYS A 384 -4.45 15.92 -16.65
CA CYS A 384 -4.95 14.63 -17.09
C CYS A 384 -5.21 13.72 -15.87
N PRO A 385 -6.37 13.06 -15.76
CA PRO A 385 -6.73 12.28 -14.58
C PRO A 385 -6.03 10.91 -14.52
N LEU A 386 -4.71 10.89 -14.72
CA LEU A 386 -3.83 9.73 -14.61
C LEU A 386 -3.00 9.75 -13.32
N TYR A 387 -3.10 10.84 -12.53
CA TYR A 387 -2.50 10.96 -11.21
C TYR A 387 -3.41 10.27 -10.19
N GLN A 388 -2.94 9.17 -9.59
CA GLN A 388 -3.71 8.36 -8.65
C GLN A 388 -2.80 7.85 -7.54
N PRO A 389 -3.28 7.77 -6.28
CA PRO A 389 -2.53 7.15 -5.19
C PRO A 389 -2.20 5.69 -5.49
N TYR A 390 -1.12 5.18 -4.92
CA TYR A 390 -0.79 3.76 -5.02
C TYR A 390 -1.95 2.90 -4.50
N GLN A 391 -2.39 1.95 -5.32
CA GLN A 391 -3.58 1.13 -5.04
C GLN A 391 -3.26 -0.17 -4.27
N GLY A 392 -2.00 -0.38 -3.89
CA GLY A 392 -1.57 -1.57 -3.18
C GLY A 392 -1.57 -2.83 -4.05
N THR A 393 -1.80 -3.98 -3.40
CA THR A 393 -1.85 -5.32 -4.02
C THR A 393 -3.27 -5.90 -3.96
N PRO A 394 -4.23 -5.42 -4.76
CA PRO A 394 -5.65 -5.79 -4.66
C PRO A 394 -5.93 -7.26 -5.00
N GLU A 395 -5.03 -7.93 -5.72
CA GLU A 395 -5.17 -9.36 -6.03
C GLU A 395 -4.87 -10.24 -4.81
N HIS A 396 -4.03 -9.77 -3.89
CA HIS A 396 -3.60 -10.49 -2.68
C HIS A 396 -3.72 -9.61 -1.43
N PRO A 397 -4.93 -9.21 -1.02
CA PRO A 397 -5.15 -8.28 0.08
C PRO A 397 -4.95 -8.98 1.43
N GLN A 398 -3.71 -8.97 1.92
CA GLN A 398 -3.38 -9.56 3.22
C GLN A 398 -3.60 -8.55 4.36
N PHE A 399 -3.04 -7.35 4.24
CA PHE A 399 -3.23 -6.23 5.16
C PHE A 399 -4.13 -5.19 4.51
N LEU A 400 -5.10 -4.69 5.27
CA LEU A 400 -5.94 -3.59 4.83
C LEU A 400 -5.60 -2.35 5.65
N PHE A 401 -5.11 -1.34 4.98
CA PHE A 401 -4.89 0.00 5.54
C PHE A 401 -5.85 0.99 4.90
N LYS A 402 -5.98 2.16 5.50
CA LYS A 402 -6.72 3.28 4.95
C LYS A 402 -5.76 4.44 4.74
N ASN A 403 -5.73 4.99 3.54
CA ASN A 403 -4.87 6.14 3.26
C ASN A 403 -5.52 7.47 3.70
N HIS A 404 -4.82 8.58 3.48
CA HIS A 404 -5.33 9.92 3.80
C HIS A 404 -6.57 10.30 3.01
N TRP A 405 -6.77 9.71 1.84
CA TRP A 405 -7.93 9.96 0.98
C TRP A 405 -9.13 9.08 1.35
N ASN A 406 -9.06 8.37 2.48
CA ASN A 406 -10.05 7.40 2.95
C ASN A 406 -10.24 6.22 1.98
N GLU A 407 -9.24 5.87 1.18
CA GLU A 407 -9.26 4.68 0.33
C GLU A 407 -8.66 3.50 1.04
N LEU A 408 -9.19 2.29 0.78
CA LEU A 408 -8.58 1.06 1.25
C LEU A 408 -7.36 0.73 0.41
N ILE A 409 -6.22 0.49 1.09
CA ILE A 409 -5.00 0.02 0.46
C ILE A 409 -4.72 -1.40 0.96
N PRO A 410 -4.94 -2.40 0.13
CA PRO A 410 -4.52 -3.76 0.40
C PRO A 410 -3.02 -3.91 0.17
N LEU A 411 -2.30 -4.46 1.14
CA LEU A 411 -0.89 -4.81 1.00
C LEU A 411 -0.68 -6.28 1.33
N SER A 412 0.33 -6.90 0.73
CA SER A 412 0.75 -8.25 1.05
C SER A 412 2.24 -8.30 1.35
N ILE A 413 2.61 -9.03 2.41
CA ILE A 413 4.02 -9.34 2.68
C ILE A 413 4.45 -10.70 2.10
N ARG A 414 3.48 -11.50 1.60
CA ARG A 414 3.73 -12.85 1.08
C ARG A 414 3.73 -12.91 -0.44
N TYR A 415 2.80 -12.20 -1.03
CA TYR A 415 2.58 -12.13 -2.47
C TYR A 415 2.86 -10.70 -2.90
N GLY A 416 4.15 -10.34 -2.92
CA GLY A 416 4.58 -9.02 -3.40
C GLY A 416 4.31 -8.86 -4.89
N GLU A 417 4.23 -7.62 -5.34
CA GLU A 417 4.45 -7.31 -6.75
C GLU A 417 5.87 -7.77 -7.13
N ALA A 418 6.15 -7.90 -8.41
CA ALA A 418 7.45 -8.37 -8.92
C ALA A 418 8.67 -7.57 -8.37
N ASP A 419 8.40 -6.40 -7.79
CA ASP A 419 9.39 -5.45 -7.27
C ASP A 419 9.87 -5.73 -5.83
N LEU A 420 9.20 -6.65 -5.09
CA LEU A 420 9.69 -7.06 -3.77
C LEU A 420 10.64 -8.25 -3.88
N ASN A 421 11.89 -8.05 -3.46
CA ASN A 421 12.94 -9.05 -3.61
C ASN A 421 12.99 -10.08 -2.48
N ALA A 422 12.81 -9.64 -1.24
CA ALA A 422 13.00 -10.48 -0.05
C ALA A 422 11.80 -10.49 0.89
N ASN A 423 10.85 -9.56 0.74
CA ASN A 423 9.69 -9.35 1.63
C ASN A 423 10.08 -9.16 3.11
N HIS A 424 11.35 -8.81 3.38
CA HIS A 424 11.76 -8.44 4.73
C HIS A 424 11.26 -7.05 5.06
N SER A 425 11.08 -6.79 6.34
CA SER A 425 10.58 -5.50 6.80
C SER A 425 11.42 -4.92 7.93
N MET A 426 11.37 -3.60 8.05
CA MET A 426 11.87 -2.88 9.21
C MET A 426 10.83 -1.89 9.71
N VAL A 427 10.85 -1.65 11.02
CA VAL A 427 9.96 -0.68 11.68
C VAL A 427 10.80 0.29 12.50
N VAL A 428 10.59 1.58 12.26
CA VAL A 428 11.18 2.63 13.12
C VAL A 428 10.05 3.35 13.85
N ALA A 429 10.09 3.25 15.17
CA ALA A 429 8.99 3.69 16.01
C ALA A 429 9.47 4.08 17.43
N PRO A 430 9.68 5.37 17.74
CA PRO A 430 10.01 5.83 19.06
C PRO A 430 8.97 5.43 20.12
N THR A 431 9.35 5.44 21.38
CA THR A 431 8.44 5.17 22.50
C THR A 431 7.22 6.10 22.47
N GLY A 432 6.02 5.55 22.61
CA GLY A 432 4.76 6.31 22.58
C GLY A 432 4.24 6.65 21.19
N SER A 433 4.89 6.21 20.11
CA SER A 433 4.42 6.40 18.71
C SER A 433 3.32 5.43 18.29
N GLY A 434 2.98 4.44 19.12
CA GLY A 434 2.03 3.37 18.77
C GLY A 434 2.70 2.08 18.26
N LYS A 435 4.01 1.92 18.46
CA LYS A 435 4.80 0.75 18.02
C LYS A 435 4.13 -0.58 18.32
N SER A 436 3.96 -0.89 19.61
CA SER A 436 3.39 -2.18 20.04
C SER A 436 1.99 -2.41 19.51
N PHE A 437 1.20 -1.35 19.39
CA PHE A 437 -0.13 -1.41 18.79
C PHE A 437 -0.09 -1.84 17.32
N PHE A 438 0.78 -1.20 16.52
CA PHE A 438 0.97 -1.54 15.11
C PHE A 438 1.49 -2.97 14.91
N ILE A 439 2.48 -3.38 15.72
CA ILE A 439 3.05 -4.74 15.61
C ILE A 439 2.03 -5.82 16.01
N ASN A 440 1.22 -5.58 17.04
CA ASN A 440 0.11 -6.49 17.37
C ASN A 440 -0.87 -6.64 16.20
N HIS A 441 -1.16 -5.54 15.48
CA HIS A 441 -1.97 -5.59 14.27
C HIS A 441 -1.31 -6.43 13.16
N LEU A 442 0.00 -6.30 12.95
CA LEU A 442 0.74 -7.12 11.98
C LEU A 442 0.72 -8.61 12.39
N ILE A 443 1.02 -8.94 13.63
CA ILE A 443 1.00 -10.34 14.15
C ILE A 443 -0.37 -10.97 13.95
N LYS A 444 -1.45 -10.26 14.36
CA LYS A 444 -2.82 -10.71 14.15
C LYS A 444 -3.04 -11.06 12.69
N THR A 445 -2.71 -10.16 11.80
CA THR A 445 -2.97 -10.30 10.38
C THR A 445 -2.14 -11.44 9.76
N MET A 446 -0.86 -11.59 10.13
CA MET A 446 -0.02 -12.72 9.72
C MET A 446 -0.64 -14.05 10.12
N ARG A 447 -1.07 -14.17 11.38
CA ARG A 447 -1.69 -15.41 11.90
C ARG A 447 -3.02 -15.74 11.24
N MET A 448 -3.82 -14.72 10.89
CA MET A 448 -5.12 -14.90 10.25
C MET A 448 -5.03 -15.30 8.80
N THR A 449 -4.13 -14.66 8.05
CA THR A 449 -4.00 -14.85 6.60
C THR A 449 -3.15 -16.06 6.23
N ALA A 450 -2.35 -16.57 7.18
CA ALA A 450 -1.54 -17.76 7.00
C ALA A 450 -1.45 -18.58 8.32
N PRO A 451 -2.55 -19.24 8.72
CA PRO A 451 -2.63 -19.94 10.01
C PRO A 451 -1.67 -21.15 10.10
N ASP A 452 -1.21 -21.68 8.98
CA ASP A 452 -0.30 -22.83 8.93
C ASP A 452 1.17 -22.45 9.06
N ASP A 453 1.50 -21.18 8.83
CA ASP A 453 2.88 -20.70 8.91
C ASP A 453 3.31 -20.39 10.35
N TYR A 454 4.62 -20.31 10.55
CA TYR A 454 5.20 -20.00 11.83
C TYR A 454 5.35 -18.49 12.04
N VAL A 455 5.01 -18.01 13.24
CA VAL A 455 5.30 -16.64 13.68
C VAL A 455 6.08 -16.73 14.98
N THR A 456 7.28 -16.17 15.00
CA THR A 456 8.13 -16.10 16.19
C THR A 456 8.44 -14.65 16.52
N VAL A 457 8.18 -14.25 17.76
CA VAL A 457 8.46 -12.90 18.25
C VAL A 457 9.48 -12.99 19.37
N ILE A 458 10.51 -12.15 19.32
CA ILE A 458 11.47 -11.93 20.40
C ILE A 458 11.23 -10.53 20.92
N ASP A 459 10.74 -10.45 22.16
CA ASP A 459 10.21 -9.24 22.81
C ASP A 459 11.03 -8.87 24.05
N LYS A 460 10.90 -7.59 24.45
CA LYS A 460 11.48 -7.05 25.69
C LYS A 460 10.52 -6.05 26.34
N GLY A 461 9.41 -6.48 26.84
CA GLY A 461 8.48 -5.52 27.47
C GLY A 461 7.05 -6.00 27.60
N ASN A 462 6.84 -7.30 27.48
CA ASN A 462 5.52 -7.95 27.62
C ASN A 462 4.44 -7.40 26.65
N SER A 463 4.86 -6.81 25.52
CA SER A 463 3.97 -6.13 24.57
C SER A 463 3.00 -7.07 23.87
N TYR A 464 3.35 -8.36 23.74
CA TYR A 464 2.62 -9.34 22.92
C TYR A 464 1.96 -10.46 23.74
N LYS A 465 1.96 -10.39 25.06
CA LYS A 465 1.42 -11.43 25.96
C LYS A 465 -0.08 -11.66 25.74
N LYS A 466 -0.87 -10.58 25.64
CA LYS A 466 -2.32 -10.67 25.45
C LYS A 466 -2.66 -11.35 24.11
N ILE A 467 -2.08 -10.86 23.00
CA ILE A 467 -2.35 -11.43 21.68
C ILE A 467 -1.84 -12.87 21.56
N CYS A 468 -0.70 -13.19 22.16
CA CYS A 468 -0.18 -14.55 22.19
C CYS A 468 -1.18 -15.52 22.82
N LYS A 469 -1.74 -15.16 23.98
CA LYS A 469 -2.74 -15.97 24.66
C LYS A 469 -4.06 -16.07 23.87
N VAL A 470 -4.55 -14.98 23.31
CA VAL A 470 -5.79 -14.96 22.50
C VAL A 470 -5.66 -15.84 21.25
N LEU A 471 -4.51 -15.80 20.58
CA LEU A 471 -4.23 -16.62 19.40
C LEU A 471 -3.68 -18.03 19.76
N LYS A 472 -3.77 -18.44 21.02
CA LYS A 472 -3.34 -19.74 21.53
C LYS A 472 -1.88 -20.06 21.20
N GLY A 473 -1.01 -19.05 21.26
CA GLY A 473 0.44 -19.18 21.12
C GLY A 473 1.13 -19.58 22.43
N ASP A 474 2.38 -20.02 22.31
CA ASP A 474 3.26 -20.26 23.46
C ASP A 474 4.00 -18.99 23.86
N TYR A 475 3.88 -18.60 25.12
CA TYR A 475 4.54 -17.42 25.67
C TYR A 475 5.59 -17.83 26.70
N TYR A 476 6.86 -17.60 26.38
CA TYR A 476 8.01 -17.91 27.23
C TYR A 476 8.55 -16.62 27.87
N ASP A 477 8.17 -16.36 29.12
CA ASP A 477 8.67 -15.24 29.95
C ASP A 477 9.97 -15.69 30.64
N ILE A 478 11.09 -15.53 29.94
CA ILE A 478 12.39 -16.05 30.37
C ILE A 478 12.86 -15.37 31.66
N ASP A 479 12.92 -16.13 32.75
CA ASP A 479 13.34 -15.70 34.08
C ASP A 479 14.25 -16.78 34.70
N PHE A 480 14.89 -16.49 35.82
CA PHE A 480 15.78 -17.42 36.58
C PHE A 480 15.02 -18.59 37.20
N LYS A 481 14.35 -19.40 36.40
CA LYS A 481 13.58 -20.57 36.76
C LYS A 481 13.96 -21.79 35.93
N PRO A 482 13.97 -23.01 36.55
CA PRO A 482 14.37 -24.24 35.81
C PRO A 482 13.46 -24.59 34.64
N GLU A 483 12.26 -24.05 34.57
CA GLU A 483 11.33 -24.26 33.45
C GLU A 483 11.81 -23.63 32.16
N TYR A 484 12.58 -22.54 32.25
CA TYR A 484 13.17 -21.81 31.13
C TYR A 484 14.61 -22.19 30.82
N ALA A 485 15.10 -23.28 31.44
CA ALA A 485 16.45 -23.74 31.18
C ALA A 485 16.62 -24.18 29.72
N MET A 486 17.70 -23.70 29.09
CA MET A 486 18.10 -24.08 27.72
C MET A 486 19.59 -24.38 27.67
N SER A 487 19.97 -25.63 27.40
CA SER A 487 21.35 -25.94 27.10
C SER A 487 21.84 -25.16 25.86
N PRO A 488 23.07 -24.61 25.88
CA PRO A 488 23.69 -24.03 24.72
C PRO A 488 23.99 -25.06 23.59
N PHE A 489 23.93 -26.34 23.90
CA PHE A 489 24.27 -27.42 22.98
C PHE A 489 23.04 -28.18 22.55
N PRO A 490 22.70 -28.20 21.23
CA PRO A 490 21.66 -29.06 20.68
C PRO A 490 22.01 -30.55 20.79
N THR A 491 21.04 -31.45 20.53
CA THR A 491 21.33 -32.89 20.49
C THR A 491 22.27 -33.25 19.35
N LYS A 492 22.93 -34.42 19.46
CA LYS A 492 23.76 -34.90 18.36
C LYS A 492 22.97 -35.16 17.09
N SER A 493 21.71 -35.63 17.21
CA SER A 493 20.82 -35.82 16.07
C SER A 493 20.46 -34.53 15.34
N ASP A 494 20.41 -33.37 16.02
CA ASP A 494 20.07 -32.10 15.40
C ASP A 494 21.21 -31.51 14.58
N ILE A 495 22.45 -31.93 14.84
CA ILE A 495 23.64 -31.32 14.24
C ILE A 495 24.42 -32.25 13.31
N PHE A 496 24.14 -33.57 13.31
CA PHE A 496 24.82 -34.53 12.44
C PHE A 496 23.90 -34.98 11.31
N GLU A 497 24.42 -34.91 10.09
CA GLU A 497 23.85 -35.51 8.89
C GLU A 497 24.59 -36.83 8.61
N GLY A 498 24.09 -37.91 9.19
CA GLY A 498 24.78 -39.19 9.17
C GLY A 498 26.06 -39.22 10.03
N LYS A 499 27.24 -39.34 9.40
CA LYS A 499 28.54 -39.32 10.12
C LYS A 499 29.20 -37.93 10.16
N ASN A 500 28.65 -36.94 9.42
CA ASN A 500 29.28 -35.64 9.28
C ASN A 500 28.48 -34.59 10.09
N ILE A 501 29.20 -33.70 10.77
CA ILE A 501 28.59 -32.56 11.41
C ILE A 501 28.19 -31.54 10.35
N ASN A 502 26.97 -30.97 10.48
CA ASN A 502 26.54 -29.86 9.67
C ASN A 502 27.45 -28.65 9.94
N LYS A 503 28.04 -28.11 8.89
CA LYS A 503 29.02 -27.00 9.00
C LYS A 503 28.45 -25.75 9.60
N ASP A 504 27.18 -25.44 9.27
CA ASP A 504 26.50 -24.24 9.78
C ASP A 504 26.22 -24.38 11.29
N GLN A 505 25.88 -25.58 11.74
CA GLN A 505 25.68 -25.87 13.16
C GLN A 505 27.01 -25.85 13.93
N LEU A 506 28.11 -26.35 13.35
CA LEU A 506 29.41 -26.25 13.97
C LEU A 506 29.84 -24.78 14.15
N ILE A 507 29.64 -23.94 13.14
CA ILE A 507 29.93 -22.51 13.19
C ILE A 507 29.10 -21.84 14.28
N TYR A 508 27.80 -22.18 14.33
CA TYR A 508 26.88 -21.67 15.36
C TYR A 508 27.38 -22.01 16.78
N ILE A 509 27.63 -23.29 17.07
CA ILE A 509 28.07 -23.74 18.41
C ILE A 509 29.42 -23.10 18.76
N ARG A 510 30.33 -22.99 17.82
CA ARG A 510 31.61 -22.29 18.03
C ARG A 510 31.40 -20.84 18.43
N GLN A 511 30.53 -20.10 17.73
CA GLN A 511 30.21 -18.71 18.06
C GLN A 511 29.57 -18.59 19.44
N LEU A 512 28.66 -19.50 19.78
CA LEU A 512 28.04 -19.54 21.10
C LEU A 512 29.03 -19.83 22.21
N VAL A 513 29.92 -20.79 22.02
CA VAL A 513 31.02 -21.08 22.99
C VAL A 513 31.93 -19.87 23.11
N THR A 514 32.27 -19.22 22.00
CA THR A 514 33.04 -17.98 22.00
C THR A 514 32.36 -16.90 22.88
N LEU A 515 31.06 -16.71 22.71
CA LEU A 515 30.26 -15.74 23.49
C LEU A 515 30.28 -16.11 25.01
N LEU A 516 30.20 -17.39 25.35
CA LEU A 516 30.27 -17.86 26.73
C LEU A 516 31.63 -17.57 27.37
N ILE A 517 32.75 -17.79 26.64
CA ILE A 517 34.12 -17.59 27.17
C ILE A 517 34.57 -16.12 27.12
N GLN A 518 34.03 -15.29 26.25
CA GLN A 518 34.42 -13.88 26.13
C GLN A 518 34.36 -13.11 27.44
N ASP A 519 35.42 -12.36 27.73
CA ASP A 519 35.46 -11.35 28.80
C ASP A 519 36.26 -10.11 28.32
N VAL A 520 36.58 -9.20 29.27
CA VAL A 520 37.33 -7.97 28.94
C VAL A 520 38.72 -8.27 28.32
N ASN A 521 39.28 -9.45 28.60
CA ASN A 521 40.63 -9.86 28.18
C ASN A 521 40.64 -10.73 26.91
N LEU A 522 39.47 -11.30 26.56
CA LEU A 522 39.30 -12.21 25.42
C LEU A 522 38.25 -11.64 24.42
N LYS A 523 38.55 -10.45 23.88
CA LYS A 523 37.60 -9.77 22.97
C LYS A 523 37.60 -10.38 21.58
N GLU A 524 38.75 -10.78 21.07
CA GLU A 524 38.93 -11.42 19.76
C GLU A 524 39.74 -12.70 19.91
N LEU A 525 39.28 -13.78 19.30
CA LEU A 525 39.98 -15.07 19.28
C LEU A 525 40.83 -15.21 18.01
N SER A 526 42.02 -15.77 18.18
CA SER A 526 42.86 -16.15 17.06
C SER A 526 42.29 -17.40 16.37
N ASN A 527 42.66 -17.62 15.11
CA ASN A 527 42.28 -18.83 14.39
C ASN A 527 42.72 -20.12 15.08
N ALA A 528 43.83 -20.08 15.85
CA ALA A 528 44.28 -21.22 16.64
C ALA A 528 43.34 -21.52 17.80
N GLN A 529 42.89 -20.48 18.52
CA GLN A 529 41.94 -20.60 19.63
C GLN A 529 40.58 -21.09 19.14
N GLU A 530 40.10 -20.61 18.01
CA GLU A 530 38.88 -21.11 17.40
C GLU A 530 38.94 -22.59 17.05
N ARG A 531 40.06 -23.07 16.54
CA ARG A 531 40.30 -24.50 16.28
C ARG A 531 40.33 -25.34 17.53
N LEU A 532 40.82 -24.81 18.64
CA LEU A 532 40.79 -25.52 19.94
C LEU A 532 39.34 -25.68 20.41
N ILE A 533 38.51 -24.64 20.27
CA ILE A 533 37.07 -24.70 20.58
C ILE A 533 36.40 -25.76 19.71
N GLU A 534 36.67 -25.79 18.40
CA GLU A 534 36.13 -26.79 17.49
C GLU A 534 36.49 -28.22 17.89
N LYS A 535 37.76 -28.45 18.27
CA LYS A 535 38.19 -29.77 18.80
C LYS A 535 37.41 -30.13 20.07
N GLY A 536 37.20 -29.16 20.98
CA GLY A 536 36.40 -29.37 22.18
C GLY A 536 34.94 -29.72 21.89
N ILE A 537 34.31 -29.06 20.89
CA ILE A 537 32.95 -29.34 20.45
C ILE A 537 32.86 -30.74 19.83
N LEU A 538 33.80 -31.14 18.97
CA LEU A 538 33.85 -32.48 18.42
C LEU A 538 33.98 -33.55 19.50
N ALA A 539 34.93 -33.37 20.45
CA ALA A 539 35.11 -34.27 21.59
C ALA A 539 33.84 -34.38 22.47
N LEU A 540 33.09 -33.28 22.66
CA LEU A 540 31.82 -33.31 23.37
C LEU A 540 30.84 -34.25 22.66
N TYR A 541 30.63 -34.10 21.35
CA TYR A 541 29.68 -34.92 20.61
C TYR A 541 30.14 -36.36 20.34
N GLU A 542 31.42 -36.64 20.46
CA GLU A 542 31.92 -38.00 20.50
C GLU A 542 31.63 -38.70 21.85
N SER A 543 31.49 -37.94 22.93
CA SER A 543 31.30 -38.44 24.29
C SER A 543 29.82 -38.68 24.68
N VAL A 544 28.87 -38.20 23.86
CA VAL A 544 27.43 -38.28 24.18
C VAL A 544 26.67 -39.13 23.17
N ASP A 545 25.55 -39.72 23.60
CA ASP A 545 24.62 -40.46 22.75
C ASP A 545 23.79 -39.52 21.88
N SER A 546 23.09 -40.04 20.84
CA SER A 546 22.37 -39.27 19.83
C SER A 546 21.32 -38.34 20.39
N ASP A 547 20.58 -38.79 21.39
CA ASP A 547 19.43 -38.06 21.95
C ASP A 547 19.75 -37.35 23.27
N THR A 548 20.98 -37.42 23.72
CA THR A 548 21.43 -36.75 24.92
C THR A 548 21.69 -35.27 24.63
N ILE A 549 21.09 -34.39 25.43
CA ILE A 549 21.34 -32.94 25.39
C ILE A 549 22.62 -32.68 26.21
N PRO A 550 23.74 -32.26 25.59
CA PRO A 550 24.96 -31.95 26.33
C PRO A 550 24.80 -30.72 27.20
N ILE A 551 25.58 -30.62 28.27
CA ILE A 551 25.55 -29.46 29.17
C ILE A 551 26.95 -28.82 29.24
N ILE A 552 27.05 -27.63 29.79
CA ILE A 552 28.32 -26.88 29.91
C ILE A 552 29.34 -27.66 30.71
N THR A 553 28.94 -28.35 31.81
CA THR A 553 29.84 -29.20 32.61
C THR A 553 30.48 -30.27 31.74
N THR A 554 29.72 -31.01 30.92
CA THR A 554 30.24 -32.03 30.02
C THR A 554 31.21 -31.42 28.99
N PHE A 555 30.88 -30.24 28.47
CA PHE A 555 31.81 -29.54 27.56
C PHE A 555 33.13 -29.16 28.24
N ILE A 556 33.11 -28.64 29.44
CA ILE A 556 34.31 -28.33 30.22
C ILE A 556 35.19 -29.57 30.44
N GLU A 557 34.59 -30.74 30.76
CA GLU A 557 35.31 -31.99 30.92
C GLU A 557 36.00 -32.44 29.62
N CYS A 558 35.32 -32.34 28.51
CA CYS A 558 35.84 -32.70 27.19
C CYS A 558 36.92 -31.70 26.74
N PHE A 559 36.65 -30.39 26.92
CA PHE A 559 37.59 -29.34 26.53
C PHE A 559 38.88 -29.34 27.32
N SER A 560 38.84 -29.75 28.58
CA SER A 560 40.02 -29.90 29.44
C SER A 560 41.00 -30.98 28.94
N LYS A 561 40.53 -31.93 28.12
CA LYS A 561 41.30 -33.05 27.58
C LYS A 561 41.84 -32.76 26.15
N VAL A 562 41.51 -31.59 25.58
CA VAL A 562 42.03 -31.21 24.27
C VAL A 562 43.54 -30.98 24.33
N GLU A 563 44.24 -31.63 23.43
CA GLU A 563 45.70 -31.47 23.33
C GLU A 563 46.09 -30.07 22.90
N ALA A 564 46.84 -29.38 23.76
CA ALA A 564 47.42 -28.06 23.49
C ALA A 564 48.76 -28.21 22.75
N THR A 565 48.97 -27.39 21.76
CA THR A 565 50.18 -27.44 20.92
C THR A 565 51.36 -26.69 21.54
N ASP A 566 51.06 -25.67 22.35
CA ASP A 566 52.04 -24.80 23.02
C ASP A 566 51.53 -24.28 24.38
N GLU A 567 52.35 -23.47 25.07
CA GLU A 567 52.00 -22.87 26.36
C GLU A 567 50.83 -21.86 26.27
N ASP A 568 50.70 -21.16 25.15
CA ASP A 568 49.63 -20.20 24.94
C ASP A 568 48.27 -20.91 24.77
N ASP A 569 48.26 -22.04 24.05
CA ASP A 569 47.09 -22.92 23.97
C ASP A 569 46.65 -23.43 25.36
N GLN A 570 47.61 -23.87 26.19
CA GLN A 570 47.30 -24.31 27.55
C GLN A 570 46.74 -23.20 28.41
N LYS A 571 47.28 -21.99 28.30
CA LYS A 571 46.80 -20.81 29.00
C LYS A 571 45.38 -20.41 28.55
N PHE A 572 45.14 -20.48 27.26
CA PHE A 572 43.82 -20.23 26.70
C PHE A 572 42.79 -21.23 27.23
N ILE A 573 43.03 -22.53 27.16
CA ILE A 573 42.13 -23.56 27.66
C ILE A 573 41.81 -23.33 29.14
N LYS A 574 42.82 -23.07 30.00
CA LYS A 574 42.59 -22.78 31.42
C LYS A 574 41.75 -21.55 31.65
N THR A 575 41.95 -20.49 30.87
CA THR A 575 41.18 -19.24 30.99
C THR A 575 39.73 -19.45 30.53
N ALA A 576 39.55 -20.16 29.43
CA ALA A 576 38.21 -20.47 28.91
C ALA A 576 37.43 -21.35 29.90
N ILE A 577 38.03 -22.38 30.47
CA ILE A 577 37.38 -23.22 31.51
C ILE A 577 37.01 -22.39 32.74
N LYS A 578 37.88 -21.47 33.17
CA LYS A 578 37.59 -20.57 34.30
C LYS A 578 36.37 -19.69 33.99
N ASN A 579 36.28 -19.15 32.78
CA ASN A 579 35.16 -18.30 32.37
C ASN A 579 33.86 -19.08 32.19
N LEU A 580 33.90 -20.31 31.71
CA LEU A 580 32.77 -21.25 31.63
C LEU A 580 32.26 -21.68 33.01
N GLY A 581 33.18 -21.70 34.05
CA GLY A 581 32.86 -22.12 35.40
C GLY A 581 31.68 -21.38 36.02
N ILE A 582 31.47 -20.09 35.71
CA ILE A 582 30.34 -19.31 36.19
C ILE A 582 28.98 -19.88 35.79
N TYR A 583 28.94 -20.56 34.64
CA TYR A 583 27.68 -21.14 34.10
C TYR A 583 27.50 -22.61 34.53
N SER A 584 28.52 -23.28 35.04
CA SER A 584 28.48 -24.66 35.52
C SER A 584 28.46 -24.78 37.05
N ASP A 585 28.78 -23.70 37.77
CA ASP A 585 28.76 -23.67 39.24
C ASP A 585 27.34 -23.84 39.79
N PRO A 586 27.03 -24.87 40.61
CA PRO A 586 25.70 -25.10 41.13
C PRO A 586 25.15 -23.92 41.98
N ASP A 587 26.01 -23.13 42.57
CA ASP A 587 25.63 -21.96 43.38
C ASP A 587 25.39 -20.72 42.53
N SER A 588 25.70 -20.77 41.24
CA SER A 588 25.46 -19.67 40.32
C SER A 588 24.04 -19.68 39.77
N PRO A 589 23.32 -18.55 39.80
CA PRO A 589 21.99 -18.46 39.21
C PRO A 589 22.00 -18.73 37.69
N PHE A 590 23.13 -18.58 37.02
CA PHE A 590 23.27 -18.83 35.58
C PHE A 590 23.29 -20.33 35.25
N SER A 591 23.74 -21.20 36.15
CA SER A 591 23.74 -22.65 35.95
C SER A 591 22.33 -23.22 35.88
N VAL A 592 21.38 -22.64 36.62
CA VAL A 592 19.96 -23.02 36.56
C VAL A 592 19.40 -22.89 35.19
N LEU A 593 19.87 -21.91 34.44
CA LEU A 593 19.38 -21.60 33.09
C LEU A 593 20.16 -22.30 31.97
N LEU A 594 21.49 -22.43 32.10
CA LEU A 594 22.35 -22.83 30.98
C LEU A 594 22.98 -24.22 31.14
N ASN A 595 22.99 -24.78 32.36
CA ASN A 595 23.66 -26.06 32.62
C ASN A 595 22.69 -27.19 33.00
N GLN A 596 21.58 -27.27 32.26
CA GLN A 596 20.55 -28.30 32.39
C GLN A 596 20.42 -29.06 31.07
N PRO A 597 20.19 -30.39 31.09
CA PRO A 597 19.97 -31.17 29.87
C PRO A 597 18.53 -30.97 29.35
N LYS A 598 18.22 -29.73 29.03
CA LYS A 598 16.87 -29.30 28.61
C LYS A 598 16.94 -28.30 27.50
N GLN A 599 15.97 -28.36 26.60
CA GLN A 599 15.71 -27.35 25.56
C GLN A 599 14.21 -27.07 25.50
N ILE A 600 13.87 -25.89 25.04
CA ILE A 600 12.47 -25.53 24.73
C ILE A 600 12.12 -26.13 23.37
N GLU A 601 11.08 -26.90 23.29
CA GLU A 601 10.55 -27.44 22.04
C GLU A 601 9.56 -26.45 21.42
N LEU A 602 9.78 -26.07 20.17
CA LEU A 602 8.91 -25.15 19.44
C LEU A 602 7.77 -25.92 18.77
N ASN A 603 6.80 -26.40 19.54
CA ASN A 603 5.69 -27.20 19.02
C ASN A 603 4.56 -26.34 18.44
N ASN A 604 4.39 -25.11 18.92
CA ASN A 604 3.34 -24.20 18.46
C ASN A 604 3.78 -23.39 17.22
N ARG A 605 2.81 -23.02 16.42
CA ARG A 605 3.02 -22.18 15.24
C ARG A 605 3.20 -20.70 15.57
N PHE A 606 2.72 -20.26 16.74
CA PHE A 606 2.92 -18.91 17.26
C PHE A 606 3.66 -18.97 18.57
N VAL A 607 4.84 -18.36 18.62
CA VAL A 607 5.73 -18.38 19.78
C VAL A 607 6.23 -16.97 20.08
N VAL A 608 6.19 -16.58 21.33
CA VAL A 608 6.74 -15.32 21.83
C VAL A 608 7.77 -15.62 22.93
N PHE A 609 8.99 -15.12 22.75
CA PHE A 609 10.04 -15.11 23.77
C PHE A 609 10.16 -13.72 24.38
N GLU A 610 9.84 -13.59 25.65
CA GLU A 610 10.07 -12.38 26.43
C GLU A 610 11.41 -12.50 27.17
N ILE A 611 12.36 -11.63 26.81
CA ILE A 611 13.72 -11.64 27.37
C ILE A 611 14.03 -10.40 28.24
N GLY A 612 13.03 -9.60 28.57
CA GLY A 612 13.18 -8.35 29.34
C GLY A 612 13.71 -8.56 30.75
N ASN A 613 13.40 -9.67 31.43
CA ASN A 613 13.96 -10.00 32.75
C ASN A 613 15.48 -10.18 32.73
N LEU A 614 16.05 -10.52 31.56
CA LEU A 614 17.49 -10.64 31.36
C LEU A 614 18.18 -9.30 31.06
N ALA A 615 17.47 -8.19 30.95
CA ALA A 615 18.01 -6.88 30.59
C ALA A 615 19.14 -6.39 31.55
N LYS A 616 19.07 -6.78 32.84
CA LYS A 616 20.10 -6.48 33.82
C LYS A 616 21.40 -7.29 33.63
N TYR A 617 21.36 -8.33 32.80
CA TYR A 617 22.46 -9.25 32.52
C TYR A 617 22.73 -9.32 31.00
N PRO A 618 23.30 -8.27 30.36
CA PRO A 618 23.42 -8.17 28.90
C PRO A 618 24.08 -9.39 28.25
N LYS A 619 25.14 -9.94 28.89
CA LYS A 619 25.81 -11.14 28.37
C LYS A 619 24.89 -12.37 28.37
N LEU A 620 24.13 -12.60 29.44
CA LEU A 620 23.18 -13.71 29.53
C LEU A 620 22.04 -13.53 28.50
N ARG A 621 21.53 -12.31 28.35
CA ARG A 621 20.54 -11.98 27.35
C ARG A 621 21.03 -12.30 25.93
N ASN A 622 22.27 -11.92 25.58
CA ASN A 622 22.89 -12.22 24.30
C ASN A 622 23.07 -13.73 24.06
N ILE A 623 23.46 -14.49 25.12
CA ILE A 623 23.54 -15.95 25.07
C ILE A 623 22.14 -16.55 24.77
N TYR A 624 21.12 -16.13 25.50
CA TYR A 624 19.74 -16.60 25.27
C TYR A 624 19.24 -16.24 23.89
N PHE A 625 19.48 -15.02 23.43
CA PHE A 625 19.17 -14.62 22.06
C PHE A 625 19.83 -15.57 21.05
N PHE A 626 21.06 -15.92 21.25
CA PHE A 626 21.81 -16.82 20.37
C PHE A 626 21.23 -18.24 20.34
N ILE A 627 20.81 -18.76 21.51
CA ILE A 627 20.15 -20.07 21.61
C ILE A 627 18.78 -20.04 20.90
N ILE A 628 17.97 -19.03 21.18
CA ILE A 628 16.66 -18.83 20.51
C ILE A 628 16.84 -18.69 19.00
N TYR A 629 17.84 -17.92 18.57
CA TYR A 629 18.18 -17.79 17.15
C TYR A 629 18.41 -19.15 16.49
N ASN A 630 19.15 -20.05 17.12
CA ASN A 630 19.41 -21.38 16.57
C ASN A 630 18.13 -22.22 16.46
N LEU A 631 17.32 -22.25 17.51
CA LEU A 631 16.03 -22.94 17.49
C LEU A 631 15.12 -22.45 16.34
N VAL A 632 15.07 -21.13 16.16
CA VAL A 632 14.32 -20.50 15.08
C VAL A 632 14.91 -20.81 13.70
N SER A 633 16.26 -20.81 13.59
CA SER A 633 16.96 -21.12 12.33
C SER A 633 16.81 -22.58 11.90
N LEU A 634 16.79 -23.52 12.83
CA LEU A 634 16.47 -24.92 12.54
C LEU A 634 15.07 -25.07 11.94
N ARG A 635 14.09 -24.33 12.50
CA ARG A 635 12.72 -24.28 11.99
C ARG A 635 12.61 -23.62 10.61
N MET A 636 13.48 -22.66 10.28
CA MET A 636 13.53 -22.00 8.96
C MET A 636 13.84 -22.98 7.83
N SER A 637 14.38 -24.14 8.12
CA SER A 637 14.71 -25.18 7.14
C SER A 637 13.49 -26.01 6.73
N ASP A 638 12.34 -25.84 7.38
CA ASP A 638 11.07 -26.46 6.96
C ASP A 638 10.68 -25.91 5.58
N LYS A 639 10.56 -26.80 4.61
CA LYS A 639 10.22 -26.46 3.21
C LYS A 639 8.70 -26.40 2.97
N GLU A 640 7.92 -26.89 3.91
CA GLU A 640 6.45 -26.94 3.78
C GLU A 640 5.78 -25.67 4.30
N ARG A 641 6.45 -24.96 5.20
CA ARG A 641 5.90 -23.79 5.89
C ARG A 641 6.88 -22.63 5.91
N GLN A 642 6.36 -21.43 5.77
CA GLN A 642 7.14 -20.20 5.89
C GLN A 642 7.16 -19.73 7.35
N GLN A 643 8.14 -18.91 7.68
CA GLN A 643 8.29 -18.34 9.02
C GLN A 643 8.42 -16.81 8.95
N ASP A 644 7.66 -16.15 9.80
CA ASP A 644 7.78 -14.73 10.13
C ASP A 644 8.53 -14.59 11.46
N ILE A 645 9.66 -13.88 11.46
CA ILE A 645 10.48 -13.65 12.64
C ILE A 645 10.47 -12.15 12.94
N ILE A 646 10.03 -11.78 14.12
CA ILE A 646 9.93 -10.40 14.58
C ILE A 646 10.90 -10.18 15.73
N TYR A 647 11.88 -9.29 15.54
CA TYR A 647 12.83 -8.83 16.56
C TYR A 647 12.40 -7.47 17.07
N ASP A 648 11.79 -7.41 18.25
CA ASP A 648 11.46 -6.12 18.88
C ASP A 648 12.64 -5.60 19.72
N GLU A 649 12.82 -4.29 19.72
CA GLU A 649 13.94 -3.60 20.36
C GLU A 649 15.31 -4.21 19.98
N VAL A 650 15.49 -4.44 18.66
CA VAL A 650 16.68 -5.10 18.11
C VAL A 650 17.97 -4.34 18.38
N GLU A 651 17.90 -3.05 18.72
CA GLU A 651 19.05 -2.20 19.05
C GLU A 651 19.92 -2.78 20.15
N ASP A 652 19.34 -3.38 21.16
CA ASP A 652 20.08 -4.02 22.26
C ASP A 652 20.91 -5.21 21.80
N ILE A 653 20.40 -5.92 20.79
CA ILE A 653 21.05 -7.09 20.18
C ILE A 653 22.14 -6.65 19.20
N LEU A 654 21.86 -5.63 18.39
CA LEU A 654 22.78 -5.10 17.40
C LEU A 654 24.01 -4.37 18.00
N THR A 655 24.00 -4.07 19.31
CA THR A 655 25.17 -3.52 19.99
C THR A 655 26.30 -4.55 20.18
N ASP A 656 25.99 -5.84 20.18
CA ASP A 656 26.99 -6.91 20.22
C ASP A 656 27.36 -7.35 18.79
N PRO A 657 28.62 -7.24 18.36
CA PRO A 657 29.04 -7.58 17.00
C PRO A 657 28.71 -9.01 16.59
N THR A 658 28.77 -9.96 17.53
CA THR A 658 28.47 -11.38 17.26
C THR A 658 26.98 -11.56 16.99
N CYS A 659 26.13 -10.99 17.83
CA CYS A 659 24.67 -11.02 17.64
C CYS A 659 24.26 -10.27 16.37
N ALA A 660 24.84 -9.10 16.11
CA ALA A 660 24.60 -8.34 14.89
C ALA A 660 24.94 -9.14 13.63
N SER A 661 26.10 -9.83 13.60
CA SER A 661 26.49 -10.69 12.47
C SER A 661 25.50 -11.82 12.20
N VAL A 662 24.88 -12.33 13.24
CA VAL A 662 23.88 -13.40 13.16
C VAL A 662 22.57 -12.90 12.57
N VAL A 663 22.02 -11.78 13.05
CA VAL A 663 20.82 -11.16 12.48
C VAL A 663 21.02 -10.82 11.00
N ARG A 664 22.18 -10.22 10.68
CA ARG A 664 22.56 -9.90 9.30
C ARG A 664 22.58 -11.16 8.40
N ARG A 665 23.23 -12.23 8.85
CA ARG A 665 23.28 -13.51 8.10
C ARG A 665 21.89 -14.09 7.88
N GLN A 666 21.02 -13.95 8.87
CA GLN A 666 19.65 -14.42 8.76
C GLN A 666 18.86 -13.63 7.70
N TYR A 667 19.03 -12.30 7.64
CA TYR A 667 18.46 -11.47 6.58
C TYR A 667 18.89 -11.96 5.19
N LEU A 668 20.17 -12.23 5.00
CA LEU A 668 20.71 -12.70 3.72
C LEU A 668 20.27 -14.14 3.37
N GLY A 669 20.03 -14.97 4.39
CA GLY A 669 19.70 -16.40 4.22
C GLY A 669 18.21 -16.71 4.13
N ALA A 670 17.38 -16.00 4.86
CA ALA A 670 15.96 -16.31 5.05
C ALA A 670 15.16 -16.34 3.74
N ARG A 671 15.46 -15.45 2.80
CA ARG A 671 14.83 -15.37 1.48
C ARG A 671 14.85 -16.71 0.73
N LYS A 672 15.95 -17.47 0.81
CA LYS A 672 16.12 -18.75 0.09
C LYS A 672 15.08 -19.80 0.48
N PHE A 673 14.50 -19.67 1.67
CA PHE A 673 13.49 -20.56 2.23
C PHE A 673 12.11 -19.92 2.30
N GLY A 674 11.92 -18.72 1.71
CA GLY A 674 10.66 -17.98 1.75
C GLY A 674 10.34 -17.37 3.12
N ASN A 675 11.30 -17.36 4.05
CA ASN A 675 11.11 -16.80 5.39
C ASN A 675 11.29 -15.27 5.39
N ARG A 676 10.63 -14.59 6.32
CA ARG A 676 10.61 -13.13 6.43
C ARG A 676 11.07 -12.68 7.80
N ILE A 677 11.80 -11.58 7.82
CA ILE A 677 12.32 -11.00 9.06
C ILE A 677 11.82 -9.56 9.16
N CYS A 678 11.37 -9.20 10.34
CA CYS A 678 10.98 -7.84 10.72
C CYS A 678 11.87 -7.39 11.89
N CYS A 679 12.72 -6.40 11.68
CA CYS A 679 13.48 -5.76 12.74
C CYS A 679 12.83 -4.45 13.16
N ILE A 680 12.64 -4.27 14.46
CA ILE A 680 11.98 -3.10 15.05
C ILE A 680 12.98 -2.38 15.94
N SER A 681 13.15 -1.08 15.69
CA SER A 681 13.96 -0.20 16.52
C SER A 681 13.28 1.13 16.83
N GLN A 682 13.72 1.75 17.92
CA GLN A 682 13.21 3.07 18.32
C GLN A 682 13.89 4.21 17.55
N ASN A 683 15.06 4.00 16.95
CA ASN A 683 15.82 5.00 16.24
C ASN A 683 16.40 4.43 14.93
N ILE A 684 16.47 5.27 13.90
CA ILE A 684 17.06 4.90 12.59
C ILE A 684 18.55 4.63 12.70
N GLU A 685 19.26 5.40 13.54
CA GLU A 685 20.71 5.35 13.69
C GLU A 685 21.23 3.96 14.07
N HIS A 686 20.36 3.10 14.63
CA HIS A 686 20.73 1.72 14.91
C HIS A 686 20.89 0.87 13.65
N PHE A 687 20.27 1.27 12.55
CA PHE A 687 20.33 0.56 11.26
C PHE A 687 21.36 1.16 10.28
N THR A 688 21.83 2.39 10.54
CA THR A 688 22.82 3.08 9.69
C THR A 688 24.25 2.97 10.22
N LYS A 689 24.49 2.19 11.30
CA LYS A 689 25.83 1.92 11.83
C LYS A 689 26.63 1.09 10.84
N GLU A 690 27.96 1.35 10.80
CA GLU A 690 28.91 0.60 9.99
C GLU A 690 28.76 -0.92 10.19
N GLY A 691 28.60 -1.66 9.10
CA GLY A 691 28.43 -3.11 9.06
C GLY A 691 26.98 -3.59 9.23
N LEU A 692 25.98 -2.70 9.31
CA LEU A 692 24.55 -3.06 9.41
C LEU A 692 23.72 -2.61 8.19
N GLU A 693 24.35 -2.07 7.17
CA GLU A 693 23.73 -1.53 5.96
C GLU A 693 22.94 -2.58 5.18
N ASP A 694 23.27 -3.86 5.38
CA ASP A 694 22.54 -4.98 4.76
C ASP A 694 21.11 -5.11 5.28
N ILE A 695 20.80 -4.66 6.50
CA ILE A 695 19.46 -4.76 7.08
C ILE A 695 18.49 -3.82 6.35
N PRO A 696 18.71 -2.49 6.29
CA PRO A 696 17.79 -1.60 5.56
C PRO A 696 17.81 -1.83 4.05
N SER A 697 18.95 -2.31 3.48
CA SER A 697 19.06 -2.59 2.04
C SER A 697 18.25 -3.82 1.62
N ASN A 698 18.09 -4.81 2.49
CA ASN A 698 17.28 -6.01 2.23
C ASN A 698 15.85 -5.93 2.82
N ALA A 699 15.50 -4.84 3.50
CA ALA A 699 14.14 -4.60 3.96
C ALA A 699 13.33 -3.89 2.87
N ASP A 700 12.62 -4.65 2.05
CA ASP A 700 11.78 -4.12 0.97
C ASP A 700 10.60 -3.31 1.52
N ILE A 701 10.15 -3.63 2.75
CA ILE A 701 9.04 -2.93 3.39
C ILE A 701 9.55 -2.16 4.61
N LYS A 702 9.40 -0.83 4.58
CA LYS A 702 9.83 0.03 5.68
C LYS A 702 8.63 0.75 6.26
N TYR A 703 8.38 0.53 7.55
CA TYR A 703 7.32 1.19 8.30
C TYR A 703 7.93 2.28 9.18
N ILE A 704 7.57 3.52 8.92
CA ILE A 704 8.00 4.67 9.72
C ILE A 704 6.79 5.22 10.46
N LEU A 705 6.86 5.19 11.78
CA LEU A 705 5.94 5.87 12.66
C LEU A 705 6.51 7.28 12.97
N LYS A 706 5.93 8.00 13.92
CA LYS A 706 6.48 9.28 14.33
C LYS A 706 7.99 9.19 14.62
N LEU A 707 8.80 10.10 14.07
CA LEU A 707 10.25 10.15 14.29
C LEU A 707 10.66 11.30 15.21
N LYS A 708 11.84 11.20 15.79
CA LYS A 708 12.52 12.35 16.39
C LYS A 708 13.18 13.20 15.29
N PRO A 709 13.25 14.54 15.45
CA PRO A 709 13.87 15.40 14.44
C PRO A 709 15.29 14.98 14.04
N GLU A 710 16.09 14.48 15.01
CA GLU A 710 17.46 14.04 14.77
C GLU A 710 17.54 12.85 13.82
N SER A 711 16.55 11.95 13.88
CA SER A 711 16.50 10.72 13.06
C SER A 711 16.06 10.99 11.61
N ILE A 712 15.45 12.15 11.32
CA ILE A 712 14.99 12.48 9.96
C ILE A 712 16.17 12.60 8.99
N SER A 713 17.31 13.12 9.46
CA SER A 713 18.52 13.28 8.66
C SER A 713 19.13 11.95 8.18
N CYS A 714 18.79 10.83 8.79
CA CYS A 714 19.26 9.48 8.41
C CYS A 714 18.33 8.78 7.39
N LEU A 715 17.18 9.36 7.04
CA LEU A 715 16.25 8.76 6.08
C LEU A 715 16.85 8.54 4.68
N PRO A 716 17.69 9.45 4.13
CA PRO A 716 18.35 9.22 2.84
C PRO A 716 19.21 7.95 2.85
N ASP A 717 19.90 7.64 3.95
CA ASP A 717 20.80 6.50 4.08
C ASP A 717 20.08 5.16 3.98
N ILE A 718 18.77 5.15 4.25
CA ILE A 718 17.92 3.97 4.13
C ILE A 718 16.97 4.02 2.91
N GLY A 719 17.26 4.93 1.96
CA GLY A 719 16.65 4.96 0.64
C GLY A 719 15.35 5.76 0.52
N PHE A 720 15.13 6.79 1.36
CA PHE A 720 14.01 7.72 1.21
C PHE A 720 14.38 8.92 0.33
N ASN A 721 13.45 9.35 -0.52
CA ASN A 721 13.62 10.52 -1.38
C ASN A 721 13.16 11.83 -0.68
N GLU A 722 13.42 12.98 -1.32
CA GLU A 722 13.17 14.30 -0.72
C GLU A 722 11.68 14.53 -0.41
N ASN A 723 10.77 14.09 -1.29
CA ASN A 723 9.34 14.28 -1.10
C ASN A 723 8.79 13.39 0.02
N GLU A 724 9.27 12.15 0.14
CA GLU A 724 8.97 11.25 1.24
C GLU A 724 9.44 11.84 2.57
N ILE A 725 10.66 12.37 2.61
CA ILE A 725 11.26 13.01 3.80
C ILE A 725 10.46 14.25 4.19
N SER A 726 10.17 15.12 3.24
CA SER A 726 9.37 16.33 3.47
C SER A 726 7.98 16.00 4.03
N TYR A 727 7.36 14.94 3.53
CA TYR A 727 6.08 14.47 4.06
C TYR A 727 6.22 13.94 5.49
N ILE A 728 7.22 13.11 5.77
CA ILE A 728 7.48 12.57 7.11
C ILE A 728 7.73 13.70 8.11
N GLU A 729 8.50 14.71 7.73
CA GLU A 729 8.80 15.86 8.57
C GLU A 729 7.57 16.73 8.85
N SER A 730 6.82 17.07 7.84
CA SER A 730 5.73 18.05 7.95
C SER A 730 4.42 17.44 8.45
N SER A 731 4.07 16.26 8.02
CA SER A 731 2.72 15.70 8.18
C SER A 731 2.64 14.54 9.15
N LEU A 732 3.60 13.61 9.11
CA LEU A 732 3.59 12.43 9.97
C LEU A 732 3.71 12.78 11.46
N GLN A 733 4.46 13.86 11.77
CA GLN A 733 4.69 14.31 13.15
C GLN A 733 3.42 14.78 13.86
N ALA A 734 2.46 15.33 13.11
CA ALA A 734 1.22 15.89 13.65
C ALA A 734 0.10 14.84 13.84
N ARG A 735 0.22 13.66 13.22
CA ARG A 735 -0.82 12.61 13.13
C ARG A 735 -0.28 11.29 13.65
N ARG A 736 -1.18 10.34 13.95
CA ARG A 736 -0.83 8.94 14.27
C ARG A 736 -0.88 8.08 13.01
N ASP A 737 -0.27 8.56 11.95
CA ASP A 737 -0.22 7.87 10.66
C ASP A 737 1.07 7.04 10.58
N ILE A 738 1.10 6.11 9.65
CA ILE A 738 2.24 5.23 9.38
C ILE A 738 2.68 5.50 7.96
N PHE A 739 3.93 5.88 7.78
CA PHE A 739 4.53 5.93 6.45
C PHE A 739 5.04 4.53 6.10
N ILE A 740 4.56 4.00 4.98
CA ILE A 740 4.92 2.66 4.49
C ILE A 740 5.65 2.83 3.17
N LYS A 741 6.93 2.51 3.14
CA LYS A 741 7.65 2.32 1.89
C LYS A 741 7.57 0.85 1.52
N TYR A 742 7.01 0.56 0.34
CA TYR A 742 6.73 -0.78 -0.16
C TYR A 742 7.40 -0.96 -1.52
N GLY A 743 8.61 -1.49 -1.53
CA GLY A 743 9.48 -1.45 -2.71
C GLY A 743 9.71 0.00 -3.16
N ASP A 744 9.41 0.27 -4.42
CA ASP A 744 9.51 1.62 -5.01
C ASP A 744 8.28 2.51 -4.76
N HIS A 745 7.26 1.98 -4.09
CA HIS A 745 6.04 2.72 -3.77
C HIS A 745 6.06 3.24 -2.34
N ALA A 746 5.36 4.33 -2.11
CA ALA A 746 5.17 4.90 -0.78
C ALA A 746 3.67 5.11 -0.51
N VAL A 747 3.28 4.85 0.73
CA VAL A 747 1.90 4.99 1.19
C VAL A 747 1.89 5.62 2.57
N VAL A 748 0.98 6.55 2.77
CA VAL A 748 0.67 7.04 4.11
C VAL A 748 -0.62 6.40 4.58
N ALA A 749 -0.50 5.55 5.57
CA ALA A 749 -1.58 4.71 6.07
C ALA A 749 -2.07 5.19 7.44
N LYS A 750 -3.38 5.06 7.65
CA LYS A 750 -4.02 5.20 8.95
C LYS A 750 -4.35 3.82 9.47
N LEU A 751 -4.06 3.59 10.74
CA LEU A 751 -4.56 2.44 11.45
C LEU A 751 -5.85 2.84 12.17
N GLU A 752 -6.98 2.31 11.71
CA GLU A 752 -8.30 2.53 12.33
C GLU A 752 -8.77 1.25 13.02
N PRO A 753 -8.27 0.98 14.24
CA PRO A 753 -8.60 -0.25 14.94
C PRO A 753 -10.03 -0.22 15.46
N SER A 754 -10.64 -1.39 15.51
CA SER A 754 -11.91 -1.61 16.21
C SER A 754 -11.77 -1.36 17.71
N ASP A 755 -12.88 -1.24 18.43
CA ASP A 755 -12.83 -1.08 19.90
C ASP A 755 -12.28 -2.35 20.58
N LEU A 756 -12.50 -3.53 19.98
CA LEU A 756 -11.93 -4.79 20.43
C LEU A 756 -10.40 -4.82 20.26
N GLU A 757 -9.91 -4.39 19.10
CA GLU A 757 -8.48 -4.29 18.84
C GLU A 757 -7.78 -3.29 19.76
N LYS A 758 -8.42 -2.15 20.06
CA LYS A 758 -7.88 -1.16 21.01
C LYS A 758 -7.65 -1.77 22.39
N GLU A 759 -8.60 -2.55 22.88
CA GLU A 759 -8.47 -3.23 24.19
C GLU A 759 -7.42 -4.35 24.12
N LEU A 760 -7.38 -5.13 23.05
CA LEU A 760 -6.43 -6.22 22.87
C LEU A 760 -4.98 -5.73 22.77
N TYR A 761 -4.74 -4.64 22.00
CA TYR A 761 -3.39 -4.14 21.72
C TYR A 761 -2.87 -3.13 22.77
N SER A 762 -3.75 -2.64 23.67
CA SER A 762 -3.34 -1.70 24.71
C SER A 762 -2.29 -2.34 25.63
N THR A 763 -1.17 -1.65 25.78
CA THR A 763 -0.10 -1.96 26.75
C THR A 763 -0.16 -1.04 27.97
N ASP A 764 -1.25 -0.28 28.12
CA ASP A 764 -1.49 0.57 29.27
C ASP A 764 -1.55 -0.25 30.57
N PHE A 765 -0.85 0.24 31.60
CA PHE A 765 -0.66 -0.50 32.84
C PHE A 765 -1.98 -0.91 33.53
N GLU A 766 -2.95 0.01 33.60
CA GLU A 766 -4.25 -0.27 34.24
C GLU A 766 -5.03 -1.35 33.49
N THR A 767 -5.05 -1.24 32.14
CA THR A 767 -5.70 -2.21 31.26
C THR A 767 -5.01 -3.57 31.32
N PHE A 768 -3.68 -3.57 31.35
CA PHE A 768 -2.89 -4.79 31.45
C PHE A 768 -3.10 -5.52 32.78
N GLN A 769 -3.07 -4.79 33.91
CA GLN A 769 -3.24 -5.37 35.22
C GLN A 769 -4.65 -5.94 35.41
N LYS A 770 -5.67 -5.21 34.95
CA LYS A 770 -7.06 -5.70 34.93
C LYS A 770 -7.23 -6.99 34.15
N TYR A 771 -6.53 -7.13 33.00
CA TYR A 771 -6.54 -8.34 32.19
C TYR A 771 -5.86 -9.52 32.90
N GLU A 772 -4.69 -9.30 33.55
CA GLU A 772 -3.97 -10.32 34.29
C GLU A 772 -4.79 -10.82 35.50
N ASP A 773 -5.43 -9.92 36.24
CA ASP A 773 -6.29 -10.24 37.39
C ASP A 773 -7.50 -11.08 36.93
N LEU A 774 -8.16 -10.70 35.86
CA LEU A 774 -9.29 -11.44 35.28
C LEU A 774 -8.87 -12.81 34.76
N TYR A 775 -7.72 -12.90 34.09
CA TYR A 775 -7.20 -14.14 33.50
C TYR A 775 -6.72 -15.12 34.58
N SER A 776 -6.17 -14.59 35.70
CA SER A 776 -5.72 -15.39 36.83
C SER A 776 -6.87 -15.89 37.70
N ALA A 777 -7.99 -15.16 37.74
CA ALA A 777 -9.16 -15.48 38.55
C ALA A 777 -10.10 -16.54 37.94
N ASN A 778 -10.01 -16.78 36.63
CA ASN A 778 -10.92 -17.64 35.91
C ASN A 778 -10.15 -18.63 35.01
N ASP A 779 -10.48 -19.93 35.13
CA ASP A 779 -10.08 -20.96 34.15
C ASP A 779 -10.86 -20.73 32.84
N ILE A 780 -10.45 -19.75 32.03
CA ILE A 780 -11.24 -19.30 30.89
C ILE A 780 -10.81 -20.00 29.62
N GLU A 781 -11.74 -20.76 29.05
CA GLU A 781 -11.58 -21.39 27.73
C GLU A 781 -11.52 -20.36 26.59
N ASN A 782 -12.09 -19.15 26.78
CA ASN A 782 -12.15 -18.12 25.72
C ASN A 782 -11.69 -16.74 26.21
N PRO A 783 -10.40 -16.36 26.02
CA PRO A 783 -9.86 -15.06 26.41
C PRO A 783 -10.56 -13.85 25.74
N LEU A 784 -11.16 -14.03 24.56
CA LEU A 784 -11.89 -12.97 23.86
C LEU A 784 -13.15 -12.52 24.58
N GLU A 785 -13.85 -13.41 25.27
CA GLU A 785 -15.06 -13.05 26.03
C GLU A 785 -14.74 -12.08 27.17
N ILE A 786 -13.58 -12.23 27.79
CA ILE A 786 -13.14 -11.28 28.85
C ILE A 786 -12.94 -9.89 28.24
N ILE A 787 -12.26 -9.83 27.08
CA ILE A 787 -11.96 -8.58 26.42
C ILE A 787 -13.26 -7.93 25.94
N GLN A 788 -14.18 -8.68 25.33
CA GLN A 788 -15.48 -8.18 24.85
C GLN A 788 -16.36 -7.66 25.98
N ASN A 789 -16.38 -8.34 27.11
CA ASN A 789 -17.17 -7.92 28.28
C ASN A 789 -16.63 -6.65 28.95
N ASN A 790 -15.36 -6.34 28.77
CA ASN A 790 -14.71 -5.15 29.31
C ASN A 790 -14.80 -3.91 28.41
N ILE A 791 -15.21 -4.06 27.15
CA ILE A 791 -15.44 -2.91 26.27
C ILE A 791 -16.61 -2.09 26.84
N PRO A 792 -16.42 -0.80 27.17
CA PRO A 792 -17.50 0.05 27.64
C PRO A 792 -18.61 0.06 26.60
N LYS A 793 -19.81 -0.38 26.96
CA LYS A 793 -20.99 -0.24 26.09
C LYS A 793 -21.20 1.25 25.88
N LYS A 794 -20.73 1.78 24.75
CA LYS A 794 -21.02 3.17 24.37
C LYS A 794 -22.53 3.32 24.32
N THR A 795 -23.10 4.17 25.17
CA THR A 795 -24.41 4.75 24.91
C THR A 795 -24.37 5.28 23.47
N PRO A 796 -25.32 4.92 22.60
CA PRO A 796 -25.31 5.39 21.23
C PRO A 796 -25.14 6.92 21.30
N PRO A 797 -24.18 7.51 20.56
CA PRO A 797 -24.08 8.95 20.48
C PRO A 797 -25.46 9.42 20.03
N LYS A 798 -26.05 10.39 20.74
CA LYS A 798 -27.15 11.16 20.20
C LYS A 798 -26.72 11.51 18.79
N GLU A 799 -27.48 11.04 17.80
CA GLU A 799 -27.20 11.22 16.40
C GLU A 799 -26.87 12.70 16.14
N VAL A 800 -25.59 13.02 16.19
CA VAL A 800 -25.09 14.12 15.37
C VAL A 800 -25.07 13.52 13.99
N VAL A 801 -26.13 13.81 13.26
CA VAL A 801 -26.32 13.39 11.87
C VAL A 801 -25.26 14.11 11.01
N THR A 802 -24.06 13.58 11.03
CA THR A 802 -23.20 13.60 9.86
C THR A 802 -23.61 12.37 9.04
N LYS A 803 -24.69 12.51 8.30
CA LYS A 803 -25.11 11.52 7.32
C LYS A 803 -24.00 11.46 6.27
N GLY A 804 -23.08 10.52 6.44
CA GLY A 804 -22.18 10.11 5.39
C GLY A 804 -23.02 9.46 4.28
N PHE A 805 -22.73 9.85 3.06
CA PHE A 805 -23.34 9.33 1.84
C PHE A 805 -23.19 7.81 1.78
N SER A 806 -24.26 7.10 1.56
CA SER A 806 -24.28 5.71 1.13
C SER A 806 -24.66 5.68 -0.36
N LEU A 807 -23.67 5.67 -1.23
CA LEU A 807 -23.79 5.24 -2.62
C LEU A 807 -23.20 3.84 -2.77
#